data_9055a9cf4c68c99ce651c6562ca350e8
#
_entry.id   9055a9cf4c68c99ce651c6562ca350e8
#
_cell.length_a   1.000
_cell.length_b   1.000
_cell.length_c   1.000
_cell.angle_alpha   90.00
_cell.angle_beta   90.00
_cell.angle_gamma   90.00
#
_symmetry.space_group_name_H-M   'P 1'
#
loop_
_entity.id
_entity.type
_entity.pdbx_description
1 polymer ?
#
loop_
_entity_poly.entity_id
_entity_poly.type
_entity_poly.pdbx_seq_one_letter_code
_entity_poly.pdbx_strand_id
1 'polypeptide(L)'
;MEGQAKQAYFVNEAFTHEEPPQGGGGGDTVHRRKSGGNKELQLDVGGFKKGQDAMGGSNDPPPPPSMDFDDILPLIGEFGRYQKLLFICMIPFSFFVAFVYFSQIFLTLIPEQHWCHVPELDALDVEARLALSIPMTKGEYNNCYMYDVNYTEILAQGKVMADPKWPQVKCRHGWSYNFTEIPYSTVATEQNWVCDDAALPTYAQSIFFLGAIVGGLLFGWVADRFGRIPALIGTNMMGLLAGVGTAFVSNFWQFAAMRFFVGFAFDNCFTMMYILVLEYVGPKYRTFVANMSIAIFFTGAACLLPWIAYFLADWKLLAIATSAPLLLAIFTPFVVPESARWLVSQGKVDKAIGILKKLEKGNGRQVPPQTYQIFADSCKRMREQEAQNGSYSVLDLFKSPRLRRTTLLLIVIWMAISLVFDGHVRNVGSLGLDIFFTFTLACFTELPADTLLTVILDRFGRRWLACSSMVLSGVFSLLATVVPVGIYSAALAIMGRFFVNISYNIGLQWAAEVLPTVVRAQAVAFIHIMGYVASIIAPFVVYLANISQALPLIILGILGIIGGLLALLLPETLNHVLPQTLSDGEEFGRGQSIWDFPCLAKQVDDDEDEKRNADVEEVRSQAFVRGTQTGASLNASTGGELRSSILRRSVKSRNSTKL
;
A
#
# COMPACT_ATOMS: atom_id res chain seq x y z
N MET A 1 8.18 1.23 17.28
CA MET A 1 8.56 2.11 16.16
C MET A 1 9.69 1.53 15.31
N GLU A 2 10.71 0.91 15.90
CA GLU A 2 11.80 0.26 15.13
C GLU A 2 11.34 -0.89 14.24
N GLY A 3 10.27 -1.54 14.53
CA GLY A 3 9.84 -2.75 13.84
C GLY A 3 9.11 -2.55 12.53
N GLN A 4 8.22 -1.61 12.48
CA GLN A 4 7.59 -1.23 11.20
C GLN A 4 8.62 -0.60 10.26
N ALA A 5 9.65 -0.06 10.84
CA ALA A 5 10.79 0.49 10.19
C ALA A 5 11.59 -0.54 9.37
N LYS A 6 11.84 -1.70 9.93
CA LYS A 6 12.51 -2.80 9.20
C LYS A 6 11.63 -3.42 8.12
N GLN A 7 10.31 -3.33 8.26
CA GLN A 7 9.35 -3.84 7.27
C GLN A 7 9.40 -3.09 5.92
N ALA A 8 9.45 -1.76 5.96
CA ALA A 8 9.52 -0.95 4.76
C ALA A 8 10.86 -1.07 4.02
N TYR A 9 11.95 -1.36 4.76
CA TYR A 9 13.27 -1.60 4.17
C TYR A 9 13.27 -2.77 3.18
N PHE A 10 12.59 -3.88 3.53
CA PHE A 10 12.56 -5.08 2.68
C PHE A 10 11.64 -4.98 1.46
N VAL A 11 10.59 -4.18 1.53
CA VAL A 11 9.74 -3.91 0.36
C VAL A 11 10.51 -3.11 -0.69
N ASN A 12 11.44 -2.28 -0.25
CA ASN A 12 12.12 -1.32 -1.12
C ASN A 12 13.35 -1.89 -1.87
N GLU A 13 14.05 -2.87 -1.29
CA GLU A 13 15.09 -3.59 -2.05
C GLU A 13 14.50 -4.36 -3.25
N ALA A 14 13.20 -4.67 -3.21
CA ALA A 14 12.50 -5.29 -4.33
C ALA A 14 12.39 -4.39 -5.58
N PHE A 15 12.56 -3.09 -5.43
CA PHE A 15 12.37 -2.11 -6.51
C PHE A 15 13.67 -1.52 -7.06
N THR A 16 14.84 -1.84 -6.48
CA THR A 16 16.11 -1.18 -6.82
C THR A 16 17.04 -1.97 -7.74
N HIS A 17 16.72 -3.22 -8.10
CA HIS A 17 17.55 -4.06 -8.95
C HIS A 17 16.79 -4.51 -10.21
N GLU A 18 16.52 -3.60 -11.14
CA GLU A 18 16.25 -3.95 -12.53
C GLU A 18 17.47 -3.61 -13.37
N GLU A 19 18.18 -4.62 -13.84
CA GLU A 19 19.10 -4.50 -14.96
C GLU A 19 18.30 -4.28 -16.26
N PRO A 20 18.77 -3.44 -17.19
CA PRO A 20 18.09 -3.22 -18.47
C PRO A 20 18.08 -4.49 -19.31
N PRO A 21 17.02 -4.74 -20.11
CA PRO A 21 16.92 -5.90 -20.97
C PRO A 21 17.96 -5.85 -22.08
N GLN A 22 18.85 -6.84 -22.13
CA GLN A 22 19.74 -7.05 -23.26
C GLN A 22 18.92 -7.43 -24.49
N GLY A 23 19.01 -6.62 -25.52
CA GLY A 23 18.40 -6.84 -26.82
C GLY A 23 18.90 -8.11 -27.48
N GLY A 24 17.98 -9.01 -27.83
CA GLY A 24 18.23 -10.20 -28.62
C GLY A 24 18.24 -9.89 -30.09
N GLY A 25 19.15 -10.51 -30.81
CA GLY A 25 19.19 -10.59 -32.25
C GLY A 25 19.45 -12.02 -32.72
N GLY A 26 18.52 -12.57 -33.51
CA GLY A 26 18.79 -13.44 -34.63
C GLY A 26 18.98 -14.95 -34.42
N GLY A 27 17.99 -15.71 -34.78
CA GLY A 27 17.87 -16.79 -35.77
C GLY A 27 18.82 -18.01 -35.72
N ASP A 28 18.23 -19.16 -35.69
CA ASP A 28 18.25 -20.32 -36.58
C ASP A 28 18.31 -21.70 -35.88
N THR A 29 17.23 -22.42 -36.14
CA THR A 29 17.03 -23.85 -36.49
C THR A 29 17.87 -24.98 -35.86
N VAL A 30 17.08 -25.85 -35.19
CA VAL A 30 17.04 -27.35 -35.30
C VAL A 30 18.36 -28.15 -35.21
N HIS A 31 18.48 -28.96 -34.16
CA HIS A 31 18.53 -30.42 -34.25
C HIS A 31 18.53 -31.13 -32.88
N ARG A 32 17.69 -32.13 -32.82
CA ARG A 32 17.46 -33.10 -31.75
C ARG A 32 18.58 -34.15 -31.72
N ARG A 33 19.28 -34.35 -30.61
CA ARG A 33 19.85 -35.67 -30.27
C ARG A 33 19.94 -35.91 -28.78
N LYS A 34 19.39 -37.01 -28.33
CA LYS A 34 19.55 -37.62 -27.01
C LYS A 34 20.96 -38.21 -26.87
N SER A 35 21.64 -38.02 -25.77
CA SER A 35 22.43 -39.08 -25.15
C SER A 35 22.84 -38.64 -23.74
N GLY A 36 22.76 -39.56 -22.77
CA GLY A 36 23.08 -39.35 -21.36
C GLY A 36 24.59 -39.32 -21.15
N GLY A 37 24.95 -38.72 -20.05
CA GLY A 37 26.32 -38.71 -19.55
C GLY A 37 26.40 -37.79 -18.33
N ASN A 38 26.55 -38.39 -17.17
CA ASN A 38 26.98 -37.71 -15.95
C ASN A 38 28.29 -36.96 -16.25
N LYS A 39 28.25 -35.64 -16.10
CA LYS A 39 29.47 -34.83 -15.94
C LYS A 39 29.36 -34.06 -14.65
N GLU A 40 30.23 -34.41 -13.74
CA GLU A 40 30.60 -33.55 -12.61
C GLU A 40 30.96 -32.17 -13.14
N LEU A 41 30.19 -31.17 -12.74
CA LEU A 41 30.48 -29.77 -13.03
C LEU A 41 31.52 -29.31 -12.01
N GLN A 42 32.79 -29.38 -12.38
CA GLN A 42 33.81 -28.53 -11.75
C GLN A 42 33.48 -27.08 -12.10
N LEU A 43 33.01 -26.32 -11.12
CA LEU A 43 32.85 -24.89 -11.21
C LEU A 43 34.23 -24.24 -11.20
N ASP A 44 34.62 -23.76 -12.38
CA ASP A 44 35.78 -22.88 -12.55
C ASP A 44 35.45 -21.53 -11.89
N VAL A 45 36.10 -21.24 -10.77
CA VAL A 45 35.98 -19.98 -10.00
C VAL A 45 36.91 -18.92 -10.65
N GLY A 46 36.72 -18.69 -11.93
CA GLY A 46 37.50 -17.72 -12.70
C GLY A 46 36.62 -16.71 -13.39
N GLY A 47 36.40 -15.55 -12.79
CA GLY A 47 35.75 -14.46 -13.50
C GLY A 47 35.25 -13.26 -12.69
N PHE A 48 35.79 -13.00 -11.51
CA PHE A 48 35.62 -11.68 -10.89
C PHE A 48 36.69 -10.73 -11.45
N LYS A 49 36.29 -9.83 -12.33
CA LYS A 49 37.14 -8.72 -12.75
C LYS A 49 37.41 -7.82 -11.55
N LYS A 50 38.68 -7.79 -11.13
CA LYS A 50 39.25 -6.85 -10.17
C LYS A 50 39.06 -5.42 -10.69
N GLY A 51 38.25 -4.63 -10.00
CA GLY A 51 38.49 -3.19 -9.90
C GLY A 51 39.68 -2.99 -8.95
N GLN A 52 40.84 -2.70 -9.50
CA GLN A 52 42.01 -2.33 -8.73
C GLN A 52 41.94 -0.82 -8.48
N ASP A 53 41.45 -0.44 -7.33
CA ASP A 53 41.82 0.88 -6.78
C ASP A 53 43.15 0.73 -6.03
N ALA A 54 44.19 1.21 -6.67
CA ALA A 54 45.51 1.35 -6.09
C ALA A 54 45.60 2.68 -5.32
N MET A 55 45.87 2.63 -4.02
CA MET A 55 46.91 3.36 -3.34
C MET A 55 46.74 3.35 -1.83
N GLY A 56 47.69 2.73 -1.19
CA GLY A 56 47.88 2.70 0.25
C GLY A 56 48.38 1.32 0.63
N GLY A 57 49.70 1.12 0.64
CA GLY A 57 50.26 -0.18 1.05
C GLY A 57 50.01 -0.44 2.52
N SER A 58 48.86 -1.02 2.82
CA SER A 58 48.63 -1.87 3.99
C SER A 58 48.72 -3.30 3.52
N ASN A 59 49.55 -4.11 4.15
CA ASN A 59 49.62 -5.56 3.94
C ASN A 59 48.41 -6.30 4.52
N ASP A 60 47.24 -5.69 4.53
CA ASP A 60 46.03 -6.33 4.97
C ASP A 60 45.54 -7.28 3.88
N PRO A 61 45.22 -8.53 4.23
CA PRO A 61 44.64 -9.50 3.28
C PRO A 61 43.32 -8.91 2.73
N PRO A 62 43.00 -9.18 1.44
CA PRO A 62 41.74 -8.73 0.88
C PRO A 62 40.58 -9.11 1.79
N PRO A 63 39.62 -8.22 2.03
CA PRO A 63 38.50 -8.52 2.90
C PRO A 63 37.84 -9.83 2.43
N PRO A 64 37.54 -10.74 3.34
CA PRO A 64 36.93 -12.01 2.98
C PRO A 64 35.60 -11.76 2.28
N PRO A 65 35.17 -12.62 1.33
CA PRO A 65 33.95 -12.43 0.56
C PRO A 65 32.76 -12.21 1.51
N SER A 66 32.08 -11.08 1.35
CA SER A 66 30.83 -10.78 2.04
C SER A 66 29.67 -11.35 1.22
N MET A 67 28.77 -12.07 1.86
CA MET A 67 27.56 -12.61 1.26
C MET A 67 26.37 -12.14 2.05
N ASP A 68 25.43 -11.45 1.38
CA ASP A 68 24.18 -11.02 1.97
C ASP A 68 23.09 -12.10 1.81
N PHE A 69 21.94 -11.88 2.46
CA PHE A 69 20.80 -12.78 2.39
C PHE A 69 20.26 -12.89 0.95
N ASP A 70 20.31 -11.81 0.18
CA ASP A 70 19.84 -11.78 -1.19
C ASP A 70 20.76 -12.50 -2.17
N ASP A 71 22.04 -12.66 -1.85
CA ASP A 71 23.00 -13.44 -2.65
C ASP A 71 22.79 -14.96 -2.54
N ILE A 72 22.24 -15.44 -1.42
CA ILE A 72 22.01 -16.87 -1.22
C ILE A 72 20.69 -17.35 -1.86
N LEU A 73 19.69 -16.46 -2.01
CA LEU A 73 18.39 -16.82 -2.57
C LEU A 73 18.46 -17.33 -4.02
N PRO A 74 19.24 -16.73 -4.95
CA PRO A 74 19.41 -17.26 -6.31
C PRO A 74 19.97 -18.67 -6.36
N LEU A 75 20.86 -19.01 -5.42
CA LEU A 75 21.47 -20.35 -5.33
C LEU A 75 20.45 -21.41 -4.89
N ILE A 76 19.55 -21.06 -3.98
CA ILE A 76 18.47 -21.93 -3.50
C ILE A 76 17.31 -22.01 -4.50
N GLY A 77 17.15 -20.99 -5.35
CA GLY A 77 16.09 -20.83 -6.33
C GLY A 77 15.20 -19.62 -6.01
N GLU A 78 15.24 -18.60 -6.85
CA GLU A 78 14.58 -17.31 -6.66
C GLU A 78 13.05 -17.41 -6.58
N PHE A 79 12.42 -18.25 -7.42
CA PHE A 79 10.98 -18.51 -7.45
C PHE A 79 10.70 -19.99 -7.77
N GLY A 80 11.24 -20.88 -6.90
CA GLY A 80 11.11 -22.33 -7.00
C GLY A 80 9.71 -22.83 -6.59
N ARG A 81 9.57 -24.15 -6.48
CA ARG A 81 8.29 -24.79 -6.11
C ARG A 81 7.80 -24.35 -4.71
N TYR A 82 8.73 -24.18 -3.80
CA TYR A 82 8.39 -23.79 -2.42
C TYR A 82 7.90 -22.34 -2.37
N GLN A 83 8.55 -21.41 -3.05
CA GLN A 83 8.12 -20.00 -3.11
C GLN A 83 6.75 -19.85 -3.80
N LYS A 84 6.46 -20.65 -4.83
CA LYS A 84 5.12 -20.70 -5.45
C LYS A 84 4.05 -21.17 -4.48
N LEU A 85 4.38 -22.17 -3.64
CA LEU A 85 3.47 -22.62 -2.58
C LEU A 85 3.22 -21.49 -1.56
N LEU A 86 4.27 -20.79 -1.12
CA LEU A 86 4.13 -19.64 -0.21
C LEU A 86 3.26 -18.54 -0.81
N PHE A 87 3.42 -18.26 -2.12
CA PHE A 87 2.59 -17.28 -2.83
C PHE A 87 1.10 -17.68 -2.82
N ILE A 88 0.80 -18.97 -3.06
CA ILE A 88 -0.58 -19.48 -2.97
C ILE A 88 -1.11 -19.38 -1.53
N CYS A 89 -0.26 -19.63 -0.52
CA CYS A 89 -0.63 -19.49 0.89
C CYS A 89 -0.98 -18.05 1.30
N MET A 90 -0.68 -17.03 0.48
CA MET A 90 -1.13 -15.65 0.72
C MET A 90 -2.63 -15.46 0.43
N ILE A 91 -3.24 -16.30 -0.40
CA ILE A 91 -4.65 -16.16 -0.83
C ILE A 91 -5.60 -15.96 0.36
N PRO A 92 -5.66 -16.87 1.37
CA PRO A 92 -6.60 -16.70 2.48
C PRO A 92 -6.38 -15.40 3.26
N PHE A 93 -5.13 -14.95 3.43
CA PHE A 93 -4.83 -13.72 4.15
C PHE A 93 -5.24 -12.46 3.36
N SER A 94 -5.18 -12.50 2.03
CA SER A 94 -5.73 -11.43 1.18
C SER A 94 -7.25 -11.33 1.30
N PHE A 95 -7.94 -12.48 1.44
CA PHE A 95 -9.37 -12.50 1.75
C PHE A 95 -9.65 -11.93 3.15
N PHE A 96 -8.84 -12.28 4.15
CA PHE A 96 -9.02 -11.78 5.52
C PHE A 96 -8.93 -10.26 5.59
N VAL A 97 -7.92 -9.66 4.98
CA VAL A 97 -7.76 -8.19 4.99
C VAL A 97 -8.90 -7.49 4.25
N ALA A 98 -9.34 -8.01 3.10
CA ALA A 98 -10.45 -7.44 2.35
C ALA A 98 -11.76 -7.50 3.15
N PHE A 99 -12.03 -8.62 3.80
CA PHE A 99 -13.22 -8.81 4.63
C PHE A 99 -13.19 -7.91 5.88
N VAL A 100 -12.07 -7.85 6.57
CA VAL A 100 -11.88 -6.97 7.74
C VAL A 100 -12.09 -5.50 7.36
N TYR A 101 -11.61 -5.09 6.20
CA TYR A 101 -11.66 -3.69 5.77
C TYR A 101 -13.03 -3.25 5.27
N PHE A 102 -13.68 -4.07 4.46
CA PHE A 102 -14.90 -3.67 3.76
C PHE A 102 -16.20 -4.17 4.43
N SER A 103 -16.16 -5.15 5.33
CA SER A 103 -17.38 -5.75 5.92
C SER A 103 -18.30 -4.72 6.56
N GLN A 104 -17.75 -3.69 7.20
CA GLN A 104 -18.56 -2.68 7.87
C GLN A 104 -19.50 -1.95 6.90
N ILE A 105 -19.10 -1.74 5.65
CA ILE A 105 -19.95 -1.09 4.64
C ILE A 105 -21.29 -1.84 4.55
N PHE A 106 -21.25 -3.18 4.46
CA PHE A 106 -22.42 -4.02 4.31
C PHE A 106 -23.14 -4.31 5.65
N LEU A 107 -22.44 -4.23 6.79
CA LEU A 107 -23.05 -4.39 8.11
C LEU A 107 -23.90 -3.18 8.53
N THR A 108 -23.62 -2.00 7.98
CA THR A 108 -24.26 -0.73 8.38
C THR A 108 -25.02 -0.05 7.26
N LEU A 109 -25.37 -0.78 6.18
CA LEU A 109 -26.23 -0.26 5.11
C LEU A 109 -27.59 0.15 5.67
N ILE A 110 -28.11 1.26 5.16
CA ILE A 110 -29.45 1.76 5.48
C ILE A 110 -30.22 1.88 4.18
N PRO A 111 -31.42 1.23 4.05
CA PRO A 111 -32.28 1.42 2.90
C PRO A 111 -32.66 2.89 2.72
N GLU A 112 -32.66 3.39 1.48
CA GLU A 112 -33.04 4.78 1.19
C GLU A 112 -34.49 5.05 1.63
N GLN A 113 -35.39 4.08 1.39
CA GLN A 113 -36.77 4.18 1.77
C GLN A 113 -36.99 3.64 3.18
N HIS A 114 -37.17 4.55 4.13
CA HIS A 114 -37.55 4.26 5.50
C HIS A 114 -38.44 5.39 6.02
N TRP A 115 -39.31 5.06 6.98
CA TRP A 115 -40.27 6.01 7.55
C TRP A 115 -40.62 5.63 8.99
N CYS A 116 -41.27 6.55 9.71
CA CYS A 116 -41.72 6.29 11.08
C CYS A 116 -42.68 5.09 11.16
N HIS A 117 -42.41 4.18 12.07
CA HIS A 117 -43.33 3.08 12.37
C HIS A 117 -44.51 3.61 13.21
N VAL A 118 -45.71 3.29 12.78
CA VAL A 118 -46.98 3.63 13.47
C VAL A 118 -47.77 2.34 13.68
N PRO A 119 -47.74 1.76 14.90
CA PRO A 119 -48.35 0.44 15.17
C PRO A 119 -49.84 0.38 14.86
N GLU A 120 -50.58 1.48 15.05
CA GLU A 120 -52.03 1.55 14.81
C GLU A 120 -52.37 1.38 13.34
N LEU A 121 -51.42 1.60 12.43
CA LEU A 121 -51.63 1.53 10.99
C LEU A 121 -51.10 0.23 10.38
N ASP A 122 -50.63 -0.74 11.15
CA ASP A 122 -50.02 -1.97 10.64
C ASP A 122 -50.96 -2.86 9.81
N ALA A 123 -52.27 -2.71 10.02
CA ALA A 123 -53.28 -3.42 9.23
C ALA A 123 -53.50 -2.85 7.84
N LEU A 124 -52.96 -1.64 7.53
CA LEU A 124 -53.12 -0.97 6.24
C LEU A 124 -51.95 -1.32 5.29
N ASP A 125 -52.21 -1.17 4.00
CA ASP A 125 -51.16 -1.26 2.99
C ASP A 125 -50.12 -0.15 3.14
N VAL A 126 -48.90 -0.38 2.65
CA VAL A 126 -47.75 0.52 2.82
C VAL A 126 -48.04 1.91 2.27
N GLU A 127 -48.65 2.01 1.08
CA GLU A 127 -48.98 3.31 0.48
C GLU A 127 -50.01 4.07 1.33
N ALA A 128 -51.01 3.41 1.84
CA ALA A 128 -52.02 4.01 2.71
C ALA A 128 -51.42 4.46 4.06
N ARG A 129 -50.50 3.68 4.64
CA ARG A 129 -49.74 4.08 5.84
C ARG A 129 -48.96 5.34 5.62
N LEU A 130 -48.19 5.40 4.53
CA LEU A 130 -47.35 6.58 4.17
C LEU A 130 -48.22 7.81 3.94
N ALA A 131 -49.27 7.68 3.13
CA ALA A 131 -50.18 8.78 2.81
C ALA A 131 -50.89 9.36 4.04
N LEU A 132 -51.10 8.57 5.09
CA LEU A 132 -51.85 8.95 6.29
C LEU A 132 -50.94 9.45 7.42
N SER A 133 -49.72 8.90 7.55
CA SER A 133 -48.87 9.14 8.72
C SER A 133 -47.66 10.00 8.45
N ILE A 134 -47.15 10.04 7.20
CA ILE A 134 -45.86 10.65 6.90
C ILE A 134 -46.02 11.97 6.11
N PRO A 135 -45.47 13.08 6.59
CA PRO A 135 -45.53 14.34 5.85
C PRO A 135 -44.69 14.29 4.58
N MET A 136 -45.25 14.84 3.49
CA MET A 136 -44.52 15.02 2.23
C MET A 136 -43.80 16.38 2.23
N THR A 137 -42.52 16.35 1.91
CA THR A 137 -41.67 17.54 1.75
C THR A 137 -41.02 17.52 0.37
N LYS A 138 -41.31 18.53 -0.46
CA LYS A 138 -40.79 18.63 -1.85
C LYS A 138 -41.16 17.45 -2.78
N GLY A 139 -42.24 16.74 -2.50
CA GLY A 139 -42.69 15.61 -3.32
C GLY A 139 -42.19 14.23 -2.83
N GLU A 140 -41.45 14.19 -1.75
CA GLU A 140 -40.95 12.96 -1.13
C GLU A 140 -41.46 12.82 0.31
N TYR A 141 -41.65 11.60 0.79
CA TYR A 141 -42.02 11.33 2.18
C TYR A 141 -40.86 11.63 3.11
N ASN A 142 -41.15 12.24 4.27
CA ASN A 142 -40.14 12.60 5.26
C ASN A 142 -39.74 11.35 6.08
N ASN A 143 -38.45 11.04 6.12
CA ASN A 143 -37.95 9.82 6.81
C ASN A 143 -37.90 9.98 8.34
N CYS A 144 -38.02 11.19 8.89
CA CYS A 144 -37.73 11.49 10.31
C CYS A 144 -38.92 12.04 11.08
N TYR A 145 -40.02 12.39 10.39
CA TYR A 145 -41.19 13.02 11.03
C TYR A 145 -42.47 12.27 10.64
N MET A 146 -43.41 12.25 11.59
CA MET A 146 -44.77 11.73 11.43
C MET A 146 -45.77 12.79 11.91
N TYR A 147 -47.03 12.64 11.52
CA TYR A 147 -48.07 13.50 12.06
C TYR A 147 -48.45 13.08 13.48
N ASP A 148 -48.63 14.08 14.37
CA ASP A 148 -49.02 13.86 15.78
C ASP A 148 -50.53 13.91 15.92
N VAL A 149 -51.16 12.78 15.61
CA VAL A 149 -52.62 12.64 15.61
C VAL A 149 -53.03 11.30 16.20
N ASN A 150 -54.28 11.19 16.64
CA ASN A 150 -54.82 9.92 17.11
C ASN A 150 -55.27 9.05 15.90
N TYR A 151 -54.41 8.15 15.46
CA TYR A 151 -54.65 7.32 14.28
C TYR A 151 -55.86 6.39 14.44
N THR A 152 -56.18 5.93 15.63
CA THR A 152 -57.36 5.09 15.92
C THR A 152 -58.65 5.87 15.61
N GLU A 153 -58.70 7.16 15.97
CA GLU A 153 -59.85 8.01 15.71
C GLU A 153 -59.96 8.38 14.23
N ILE A 154 -58.86 8.62 13.57
CA ILE A 154 -58.78 8.94 12.14
C ILE A 154 -59.24 7.74 11.29
N LEU A 155 -58.84 6.52 11.67
CA LEU A 155 -59.31 5.29 11.03
C LEU A 155 -60.81 5.09 11.22
N ALA A 156 -61.35 5.40 12.42
CA ALA A 156 -62.79 5.35 12.68
C ALA A 156 -63.59 6.36 11.85
N GLN A 157 -62.96 7.51 11.47
CA GLN A 157 -63.54 8.53 10.60
C GLN A 157 -63.45 8.18 9.10
N GLY A 158 -62.78 7.06 8.74
CA GLY A 158 -62.62 6.63 7.37
C GLY A 158 -61.71 7.55 6.50
N LYS A 159 -60.85 8.33 7.10
CA LYS A 159 -59.90 9.18 6.37
C LYS A 159 -58.76 8.36 5.78
N VAL A 160 -58.44 8.59 4.51
CA VAL A 160 -57.42 7.86 3.74
C VAL A 160 -56.18 8.71 3.46
N MET A 161 -56.25 10.02 3.67
CA MET A 161 -55.14 10.95 3.44
C MET A 161 -54.94 11.90 4.61
N ALA A 162 -53.68 12.23 4.88
CA ALA A 162 -53.31 13.19 5.91
C ALA A 162 -53.67 14.65 5.53
N ASP A 163 -54.03 15.47 6.49
CA ASP A 163 -54.10 16.91 6.33
C ASP A 163 -52.71 17.51 6.54
N PRO A 164 -52.15 18.24 5.57
CA PRO A 164 -50.86 18.90 5.71
C PRO A 164 -50.73 19.86 6.90
N LYS A 165 -51.86 20.26 7.48
CA LYS A 165 -51.89 21.18 8.63
C LYS A 165 -51.70 20.46 9.97
N TRP A 166 -51.70 19.12 9.99
CA TRP A 166 -51.51 18.39 11.24
C TRP A 166 -50.12 18.68 11.82
N PRO A 167 -49.99 18.73 13.16
CA PRO A 167 -48.69 18.93 13.79
C PRO A 167 -47.76 17.74 13.46
N GLN A 168 -46.47 18.04 13.30
CA GLN A 168 -45.45 17.05 12.98
C GLN A 168 -44.55 16.82 14.18
N VAL A 169 -44.23 15.56 14.46
CA VAL A 169 -43.32 15.13 15.52
C VAL A 169 -42.32 14.13 14.99
N LYS A 170 -41.20 13.97 15.70
CA LYS A 170 -40.22 12.90 15.39
C LYS A 170 -40.83 11.52 15.61
N CYS A 171 -40.29 10.52 14.93
CA CYS A 171 -40.70 9.13 15.09
C CYS A 171 -40.64 8.70 16.56
N ARG A 172 -41.74 8.12 17.08
CA ARG A 172 -41.87 7.70 18.49
C ARG A 172 -41.68 6.20 18.70
N HIS A 173 -42.03 5.39 17.70
CA HIS A 173 -42.06 3.92 17.79
C HIS A 173 -41.01 3.24 16.90
N GLY A 174 -39.90 3.97 16.57
CA GLY A 174 -38.90 3.47 15.67
C GLY A 174 -39.24 3.67 14.19
N TRP A 175 -38.59 2.93 13.32
CA TRP A 175 -38.72 3.05 11.86
C TRP A 175 -39.10 1.74 11.21
N SER A 176 -39.84 1.81 10.12
CA SER A 176 -40.06 0.74 9.16
C SER A 176 -39.17 0.95 7.94
N TYR A 177 -38.59 -0.12 7.41
CA TYR A 177 -37.64 -0.10 6.32
C TYR A 177 -38.18 -0.87 5.12
N ASN A 178 -37.93 -0.38 3.92
CA ASN A 178 -38.17 -1.10 2.68
C ASN A 178 -36.93 -1.89 2.28
N PHE A 179 -36.99 -3.21 2.36
CA PHE A 179 -35.89 -4.11 2.05
C PHE A 179 -35.84 -4.56 0.57
N THR A 180 -36.37 -3.76 -0.35
CA THR A 180 -36.37 -4.12 -1.78
C THR A 180 -34.97 -3.99 -2.39
N GLU A 181 -34.23 -2.94 -2.02
CA GLU A 181 -32.87 -2.68 -2.52
C GLU A 181 -31.80 -3.42 -1.70
N ILE A 182 -31.98 -3.49 -0.40
CA ILE A 182 -31.10 -4.18 0.53
C ILE A 182 -31.91 -5.33 1.14
N PRO A 183 -31.71 -6.60 0.69
CA PRO A 183 -32.63 -7.69 1.01
C PRO A 183 -32.44 -8.27 2.44
N TYR A 184 -31.88 -7.48 3.37
CA TYR A 184 -31.66 -7.93 4.75
C TYR A 184 -31.62 -6.78 5.76
N SER A 185 -31.89 -7.10 7.02
CA SER A 185 -31.68 -6.20 8.13
C SER A 185 -30.19 -6.05 8.44
N THR A 186 -29.77 -4.83 8.77
CA THR A 186 -28.40 -4.50 9.17
C THR A 186 -28.37 -4.09 10.64
N VAL A 187 -27.19 -3.96 11.22
CA VAL A 187 -27.08 -3.43 12.59
C VAL A 187 -27.66 -2.02 12.71
N ALA A 188 -27.54 -1.21 11.64
CA ALA A 188 -28.08 0.14 11.60
C ALA A 188 -29.61 0.17 11.58
N THR A 189 -30.24 -0.77 10.86
CA THR A 189 -31.71 -0.90 10.84
C THR A 189 -32.25 -1.52 12.12
N GLU A 190 -31.59 -2.54 12.70
CA GLU A 190 -32.02 -3.13 13.98
C GLU A 190 -31.94 -2.16 15.15
N GLN A 191 -30.94 -1.27 15.15
CA GLN A 191 -30.71 -0.30 16.24
C GLN A 191 -31.21 1.10 15.90
N ASN A 192 -31.89 1.27 14.74
CA ASN A 192 -32.46 2.54 14.28
C ASN A 192 -31.45 3.69 14.19
N TRP A 193 -30.27 3.45 13.58
CA TRP A 193 -29.25 4.49 13.37
C TRP A 193 -29.58 5.36 12.15
N VAL A 194 -30.71 6.04 12.25
CA VAL A 194 -31.23 6.95 11.21
C VAL A 194 -31.58 8.30 11.83
N CYS A 195 -31.83 9.29 11.03
CA CYS A 195 -32.21 10.64 11.46
C CYS A 195 -31.19 11.29 12.40
N ASP A 196 -31.49 11.43 13.70
CA ASP A 196 -30.58 12.03 14.68
C ASP A 196 -29.32 11.16 14.89
N ASP A 197 -29.44 9.85 14.76
CA ASP A 197 -28.40 8.86 14.98
C ASP A 197 -27.68 8.41 13.68
N ALA A 198 -28.00 9.03 12.53
CA ALA A 198 -27.46 8.68 11.22
C ALA A 198 -25.92 8.82 11.14
N ALA A 199 -25.27 9.54 12.05
CA ALA A 199 -23.81 9.67 12.11
C ALA A 199 -23.10 8.50 12.83
N LEU A 200 -23.82 7.63 13.54
CA LEU A 200 -23.22 6.55 14.33
C LEU A 200 -22.36 5.57 13.49
N PRO A 201 -22.79 5.10 12.29
CA PRO A 201 -21.94 4.28 11.42
C PRO A 201 -20.61 4.97 11.08
N THR A 202 -20.64 6.29 10.87
CA THR A 202 -19.47 7.13 10.58
C THR A 202 -18.49 7.16 11.75
N TYR A 203 -18.98 7.36 12.98
CA TYR A 203 -18.14 7.28 14.18
C TYR A 203 -17.53 5.91 14.37
N ALA A 204 -18.29 4.84 14.18
CA ALA A 204 -17.78 3.48 14.29
C ALA A 204 -16.64 3.19 13.29
N GLN A 205 -16.75 3.71 12.05
CA GLN A 205 -15.71 3.58 11.03
C GLN A 205 -14.45 4.39 11.38
N SER A 206 -14.60 5.57 11.94
CA SER A 206 -13.45 6.37 12.41
C SER A 206 -12.73 5.70 13.59
N ILE A 207 -13.49 5.07 14.49
CA ILE A 207 -12.96 4.27 15.60
C ILE A 207 -12.20 3.03 15.07
N PHE A 208 -12.65 2.42 13.97
CA PHE A 208 -11.90 1.34 13.30
C PHE A 208 -10.50 1.81 12.86
N PHE A 209 -10.35 2.96 12.22
CA PHE A 209 -9.04 3.49 11.82
C PHE A 209 -8.17 3.86 13.03
N LEU A 210 -8.77 4.36 14.11
CA LEU A 210 -8.03 4.54 15.36
C LEU A 210 -7.48 3.21 15.89
N GLY A 211 -8.27 2.15 15.80
CA GLY A 211 -7.83 0.78 16.09
C GLY A 211 -6.67 0.35 15.20
N ALA A 212 -6.73 0.63 13.89
CA ALA A 212 -5.69 0.29 12.92
C ALA A 212 -4.34 0.96 13.25
N ILE A 213 -4.34 2.22 13.69
CA ILE A 213 -3.13 2.93 14.15
C ILE A 213 -2.51 2.22 15.35
N VAL A 214 -3.31 1.96 16.38
CA VAL A 214 -2.81 1.35 17.63
C VAL A 214 -2.36 -0.10 17.39
N GLY A 215 -3.13 -0.86 16.63
CA GLY A 215 -2.82 -2.24 16.27
C GLY A 215 -1.59 -2.38 15.40
N GLY A 216 -1.43 -1.50 14.41
CA GLY A 216 -0.25 -1.42 13.56
C GLY A 216 1.04 -1.24 14.36
N LEU A 217 1.03 -0.31 15.33
CA LEU A 217 2.16 -0.07 16.21
C LEU A 217 2.46 -1.27 17.12
N LEU A 218 1.42 -1.83 17.75
CA LEU A 218 1.61 -2.94 18.69
C LEU A 218 2.06 -4.22 17.99
N PHE A 219 1.36 -4.64 16.96
CA PHE A 219 1.72 -5.89 16.25
C PHE A 219 2.99 -5.75 15.44
N GLY A 220 3.34 -4.54 14.97
CA GLY A 220 4.66 -4.25 14.43
C GLY A 220 5.76 -4.54 15.45
N TRP A 221 5.62 -4.03 16.69
CA TRP A 221 6.54 -4.32 17.78
C TRP A 221 6.57 -5.83 18.14
N VAL A 222 5.41 -6.50 18.20
CA VAL A 222 5.34 -7.96 18.44
C VAL A 222 6.08 -8.73 17.35
N ALA A 223 5.90 -8.37 16.08
CA ALA A 223 6.54 -9.02 14.95
C ALA A 223 8.07 -8.93 14.99
N ASP A 224 8.60 -7.81 15.45
CA ASP A 224 10.06 -7.66 15.60
C ASP A 224 10.62 -8.37 16.81
N ARG A 225 9.88 -8.40 17.91
CA ARG A 225 10.35 -9.00 19.15
C ARG A 225 10.21 -10.51 19.16
N PHE A 226 9.09 -11.03 18.69
CA PHE A 226 8.70 -12.44 18.81
C PHE A 226 8.69 -13.20 17.48
N GLY A 227 8.70 -12.51 16.35
CA GLY A 227 8.67 -13.10 15.01
C GLY A 227 7.40 -12.78 14.23
N ARG A 228 7.44 -13.07 12.93
CA ARG A 228 6.34 -12.73 12.00
C ARG A 228 5.12 -13.63 12.22
N ILE A 229 5.33 -14.94 12.45
CA ILE A 229 4.25 -15.91 12.63
C ILE A 229 3.46 -15.69 13.92
N PRO A 230 4.06 -15.48 15.11
CA PRO A 230 3.30 -15.15 16.31
C PRO A 230 2.49 -13.86 16.17
N ALA A 231 3.03 -12.84 15.53
CA ALA A 231 2.31 -11.60 15.24
C ALA A 231 1.12 -11.85 14.30
N LEU A 232 1.31 -12.62 13.22
CA LEU A 232 0.26 -13.00 12.28
C LEU A 232 -0.88 -13.75 12.97
N ILE A 233 -0.58 -14.72 13.80
CA ILE A 233 -1.60 -15.48 14.56
C ILE A 233 -2.31 -14.56 15.53
N GLY A 234 -1.57 -13.77 16.31
CA GLY A 234 -2.15 -12.88 17.33
C GLY A 234 -3.12 -11.86 16.72
N THR A 235 -2.73 -11.22 15.61
CA THR A 235 -3.57 -10.24 14.93
C THR A 235 -4.82 -10.88 14.31
N ASN A 236 -4.69 -12.05 13.65
CA ASN A 236 -5.84 -12.75 13.07
C ASN A 236 -6.80 -13.27 14.15
N MET A 237 -6.29 -13.75 15.30
CA MET A 237 -7.15 -14.18 16.42
C MET A 237 -7.88 -12.99 17.06
N MET A 238 -7.24 -11.83 17.16
CA MET A 238 -7.92 -10.61 17.62
C MET A 238 -9.05 -10.22 16.64
N GLY A 239 -8.77 -10.24 15.33
CA GLY A 239 -9.77 -9.99 14.29
C GLY A 239 -10.94 -10.98 14.32
N LEU A 240 -10.64 -12.27 14.52
CA LEU A 240 -11.67 -13.32 14.68
C LEU A 240 -12.58 -13.03 15.88
N LEU A 241 -12.00 -12.83 17.06
CA LEU A 241 -12.77 -12.63 18.29
C LEU A 241 -13.63 -11.37 18.21
N ALA A 242 -13.06 -10.27 17.73
CA ALA A 242 -13.77 -9.00 17.59
C ALA A 242 -14.83 -9.06 16.47
N GLY A 243 -14.52 -9.68 15.34
CA GLY A 243 -15.45 -9.80 14.23
C GLY A 243 -16.64 -10.72 14.55
N VAL A 244 -16.41 -11.88 15.15
CA VAL A 244 -17.48 -12.74 15.65
C VAL A 244 -18.23 -12.05 16.79
N GLY A 245 -17.54 -11.38 17.71
CA GLY A 245 -18.15 -10.59 18.78
C GLY A 245 -19.11 -9.50 18.26
N THR A 246 -18.87 -8.97 17.07
CA THR A 246 -19.74 -7.99 16.41
C THR A 246 -21.16 -8.54 16.19
N ALA A 247 -21.35 -9.85 15.96
CA ALA A 247 -22.66 -10.45 15.77
C ALA A 247 -23.55 -10.44 17.03
N PHE A 248 -22.98 -10.21 18.22
CA PHE A 248 -23.66 -10.26 19.51
C PHE A 248 -23.86 -8.90 20.17
N VAL A 249 -23.55 -7.81 19.45
CA VAL A 249 -23.72 -6.44 19.99
C VAL A 249 -25.19 -6.04 20.04
N SER A 250 -25.56 -5.31 21.09
CA SER A 250 -26.92 -4.82 21.31
C SER A 250 -27.02 -3.29 21.42
N ASN A 251 -25.89 -2.58 21.36
CA ASN A 251 -25.88 -1.12 21.36
C ASN A 251 -24.65 -0.58 20.61
N PHE A 252 -24.68 0.72 20.30
CA PHE A 252 -23.61 1.41 19.55
C PHE A 252 -22.23 1.26 20.18
N TRP A 253 -22.10 1.43 21.50
CA TRP A 253 -20.77 1.42 22.13
C TRP A 253 -20.11 0.04 22.10
N GLN A 254 -20.90 -1.02 22.18
CA GLN A 254 -20.39 -2.39 21.99
C GLN A 254 -19.95 -2.60 20.53
N PHE A 255 -20.75 -2.12 19.57
CA PHE A 255 -20.37 -2.18 18.16
C PHE A 255 -19.08 -1.40 17.89
N ALA A 256 -18.98 -0.17 18.38
CA ALA A 256 -17.79 0.67 18.22
C ALA A 256 -16.53 0.04 18.86
N ALA A 257 -16.67 -0.58 20.04
CA ALA A 257 -15.58 -1.31 20.68
C ALA A 257 -15.13 -2.51 19.83
N MET A 258 -16.08 -3.28 19.29
CA MET A 258 -15.72 -4.38 18.37
C MET A 258 -15.06 -3.85 17.09
N ARG A 259 -15.53 -2.74 16.53
CA ARG A 259 -14.90 -2.09 15.37
C ARG A 259 -13.48 -1.62 15.66
N PHE A 260 -13.22 -1.08 16.86
CA PHE A 260 -11.86 -0.75 17.28
C PHE A 260 -10.93 -1.98 17.24
N PHE A 261 -11.36 -3.12 17.80
CA PHE A 261 -10.54 -4.34 17.81
C PHE A 261 -10.44 -5.02 16.44
N VAL A 262 -11.46 -4.91 15.58
CA VAL A 262 -11.36 -5.34 14.18
C VAL A 262 -10.35 -4.47 13.43
N GLY A 263 -10.40 -3.15 13.62
CA GLY A 263 -9.40 -2.22 13.08
C GLY A 263 -7.99 -2.49 13.60
N PHE A 264 -7.86 -2.82 14.88
CA PHE A 264 -6.60 -3.20 15.52
C PHE A 264 -5.92 -4.41 14.86
N ALA A 265 -6.71 -5.31 14.26
CA ALA A 265 -6.21 -6.44 13.50
C ALA A 265 -5.95 -6.12 12.01
N PHE A 266 -6.54 -5.06 11.45
CA PHE A 266 -6.68 -4.81 10.02
C PHE A 266 -5.36 -4.88 9.25
N ASP A 267 -4.39 -4.05 9.59
CA ASP A 267 -3.17 -3.89 8.79
C ASP A 267 -2.31 -5.17 8.83
N ASN A 268 -2.14 -5.74 10.00
CA ASN A 268 -1.19 -6.82 10.24
C ASN A 268 -1.74 -8.22 9.89
N CYS A 269 -3.07 -8.39 9.69
CA CYS A 269 -3.65 -9.68 9.38
C CYS A 269 -3.19 -10.26 8.04
N PHE A 270 -2.80 -9.41 7.10
CA PHE A 270 -2.22 -9.75 5.80
C PHE A 270 -0.73 -9.41 5.72
N THR A 271 -0.35 -8.21 6.18
CA THR A 271 0.99 -7.63 5.98
C THR A 271 2.10 -8.50 6.53
N MET A 272 1.88 -9.21 7.65
CA MET A 272 2.87 -10.14 8.20
C MET A 272 3.14 -11.32 7.25
N MET A 273 2.10 -11.89 6.63
CA MET A 273 2.26 -12.97 5.65
C MET A 273 2.90 -12.47 4.36
N TYR A 274 2.48 -11.29 3.90
CA TYR A 274 3.01 -10.62 2.72
C TYR A 274 4.54 -10.42 2.83
N ILE A 275 5.00 -9.83 3.93
CA ILE A 275 6.42 -9.61 4.18
C ILE A 275 7.18 -10.93 4.26
N LEU A 276 6.62 -11.90 4.99
CA LEU A 276 7.25 -13.20 5.15
C LEU A 276 7.48 -13.90 3.81
N VAL A 277 6.52 -13.83 2.90
CA VAL A 277 6.65 -14.40 1.54
C VAL A 277 7.69 -13.64 0.72
N LEU A 278 7.69 -12.30 0.76
CA LEU A 278 8.67 -11.48 0.03
C LEU A 278 10.11 -11.72 0.51
N GLU A 279 10.31 -12.04 1.79
CA GLU A 279 11.61 -12.37 2.35
C GLU A 279 12.19 -13.68 1.79
N TYR A 280 11.35 -14.58 1.26
CA TYR A 280 11.79 -15.84 0.64
C TYR A 280 11.86 -15.81 -0.89
N VAL A 281 11.36 -14.74 -1.51
CA VAL A 281 11.39 -14.56 -2.97
C VAL A 281 12.65 -13.80 -3.37
N GLY A 282 13.35 -14.28 -4.40
CA GLY A 282 14.54 -13.60 -4.94
C GLY A 282 14.20 -12.22 -5.51
N PRO A 283 15.17 -11.28 -5.55
CA PRO A 283 14.95 -9.89 -5.94
C PRO A 283 14.21 -9.74 -7.27
N LYS A 284 14.55 -10.56 -8.27
CA LYS A 284 13.96 -10.55 -9.61
C LYS A 284 12.44 -10.74 -9.64
N TYR A 285 11.88 -11.50 -8.69
CA TYR A 285 10.45 -11.85 -8.66
C TYR A 285 9.67 -11.13 -7.57
N ARG A 286 10.32 -10.33 -6.70
CA ARG A 286 9.66 -9.63 -5.58
C ARG A 286 8.56 -8.68 -6.04
N THR A 287 8.85 -7.84 -7.03
CA THR A 287 7.88 -6.91 -7.60
C THR A 287 6.66 -7.63 -8.18
N PHE A 288 6.89 -8.73 -8.91
CA PHE A 288 5.80 -9.56 -9.44
C PHE A 288 4.94 -10.13 -8.32
N VAL A 289 5.53 -10.75 -7.30
CA VAL A 289 4.81 -11.36 -6.17
C VAL A 289 4.06 -10.30 -5.37
N ALA A 290 4.69 -9.15 -5.11
CA ALA A 290 4.10 -8.04 -4.40
C ALA A 290 2.83 -7.52 -5.10
N ASN A 291 2.95 -7.13 -6.37
CA ASN A 291 1.86 -6.51 -7.11
C ASN A 291 0.75 -7.52 -7.43
N MET A 292 1.09 -8.73 -7.86
CA MET A 292 0.08 -9.73 -8.23
C MET A 292 -0.71 -10.27 -7.05
N SER A 293 -0.15 -10.29 -5.84
CA SER A 293 -0.91 -10.68 -4.64
C SER A 293 -2.02 -9.68 -4.32
N ILE A 294 -1.79 -8.40 -4.53
CA ILE A 294 -2.79 -7.35 -4.33
C ILE A 294 -3.75 -7.32 -5.52
N ALA A 295 -3.24 -7.21 -6.74
CA ALA A 295 -4.05 -7.08 -7.95
C ALA A 295 -5.03 -8.25 -8.15
N ILE A 296 -4.65 -9.49 -7.85
CA ILE A 296 -5.50 -10.66 -8.10
C ILE A 296 -6.22 -11.10 -6.82
N PHE A 297 -5.50 -11.29 -5.72
CA PHE A 297 -6.08 -11.94 -4.54
C PHE A 297 -6.94 -10.98 -3.71
N PHE A 298 -6.43 -9.77 -3.44
CA PHE A 298 -7.19 -8.77 -2.69
C PHE A 298 -8.39 -8.26 -3.50
N THR A 299 -8.21 -7.91 -4.78
CA THR A 299 -9.30 -7.48 -5.65
C THR A 299 -10.36 -8.57 -5.80
N GLY A 300 -9.95 -9.84 -5.98
CA GLY A 300 -10.88 -10.97 -6.04
C GLY A 300 -11.71 -11.12 -4.76
N ALA A 301 -11.08 -10.96 -3.60
CA ALA A 301 -11.76 -10.99 -2.31
C ALA A 301 -12.73 -9.82 -2.13
N ALA A 302 -12.31 -8.60 -2.49
CA ALA A 302 -13.13 -7.39 -2.41
C ALA A 302 -14.36 -7.48 -3.33
N CYS A 303 -14.19 -8.03 -4.54
CA CYS A 303 -15.31 -8.25 -5.47
C CYS A 303 -16.30 -9.34 -5.00
N LEU A 304 -15.82 -10.30 -4.22
CA LEU A 304 -16.67 -11.40 -3.72
C LEU A 304 -17.52 -10.98 -2.51
N LEU A 305 -17.03 -10.07 -1.69
CA LEU A 305 -17.67 -9.67 -0.42
C LEU A 305 -19.12 -9.16 -0.58
N PRO A 306 -19.46 -8.27 -1.53
CA PRO A 306 -20.84 -7.82 -1.74
C PRO A 306 -21.81 -8.98 -1.98
N TRP A 307 -21.39 -9.97 -2.75
CA TRP A 307 -22.21 -11.14 -3.07
C TRP A 307 -22.37 -12.08 -1.88
N ILE A 308 -21.34 -12.20 -1.03
CA ILE A 308 -21.48 -12.92 0.24
C ILE A 308 -22.53 -12.24 1.11
N ALA A 309 -22.50 -10.89 1.21
CA ALA A 309 -23.49 -10.13 1.96
C ALA A 309 -24.90 -10.30 1.39
N TYR A 310 -25.04 -10.24 0.06
CA TYR A 310 -26.31 -10.41 -0.64
C TYR A 310 -26.94 -11.80 -0.41
N PHE A 311 -26.13 -12.87 -0.54
CA PHE A 311 -26.64 -14.25 -0.42
C PHE A 311 -26.87 -14.69 1.03
N LEU A 312 -26.09 -14.20 2.00
CA LEU A 312 -26.31 -14.52 3.41
C LEU A 312 -27.57 -13.83 3.97
N ALA A 313 -27.86 -12.63 3.45
CA ALA A 313 -29.05 -11.85 3.79
C ALA A 313 -29.29 -11.66 5.31
N ASP A 314 -28.23 -11.63 6.10
CA ASP A 314 -28.24 -11.41 7.55
C ASP A 314 -26.89 -10.83 7.99
N TRP A 315 -26.92 -9.68 8.69
CA TRP A 315 -25.71 -8.99 9.10
C TRP A 315 -24.91 -9.76 10.17
N LYS A 316 -25.58 -10.52 11.06
CA LYS A 316 -24.90 -11.32 12.10
C LYS A 316 -24.17 -12.48 11.47
N LEU A 317 -24.84 -13.15 10.52
CA LEU A 317 -24.23 -14.24 9.76
C LEU A 317 -23.07 -13.72 8.88
N LEU A 318 -23.23 -12.53 8.27
CA LEU A 318 -22.15 -11.88 7.51
C LEU A 318 -20.94 -11.59 8.41
N ALA A 319 -21.13 -11.02 9.60
CA ALA A 319 -20.05 -10.74 10.54
C ALA A 319 -19.28 -12.02 10.95
N ILE A 320 -20.01 -13.13 11.17
CA ILE A 320 -19.41 -14.43 11.47
C ILE A 320 -18.70 -15.00 10.24
N ALA A 321 -19.35 -15.02 9.07
CA ALA A 321 -18.81 -15.60 7.85
C ALA A 321 -17.54 -14.91 7.36
N THR A 322 -17.44 -13.58 7.53
CA THR A 322 -16.23 -12.80 7.15
C THR A 322 -15.11 -12.93 8.18
N SER A 323 -15.42 -13.28 9.43
CA SER A 323 -14.43 -13.35 10.52
C SER A 323 -13.98 -14.77 10.84
N ALA A 324 -14.85 -15.78 10.74
CA ALA A 324 -14.53 -17.17 11.07
C ALA A 324 -13.33 -17.74 10.29
N PRO A 325 -13.12 -17.39 9.00
CA PRO A 325 -11.96 -17.88 8.26
C PRO A 325 -10.61 -17.44 8.82
N LEU A 326 -10.54 -16.34 9.61
CA LEU A 326 -9.31 -15.89 10.27
C LEU A 326 -8.73 -16.95 11.23
N LEU A 327 -9.56 -17.90 11.67
CA LEU A 327 -9.13 -19.05 12.48
C LEU A 327 -8.05 -19.88 11.76
N LEU A 328 -8.06 -19.91 10.44
CA LEU A 328 -7.07 -20.64 9.63
C LEU A 328 -5.64 -20.17 9.87
N ALA A 329 -5.45 -18.95 10.36
CA ALA A 329 -4.12 -18.42 10.71
C ALA A 329 -3.39 -19.26 11.78
N ILE A 330 -4.11 -20.00 12.63
CA ILE A 330 -3.50 -20.91 13.63
C ILE A 330 -2.69 -22.03 12.95
N PHE A 331 -3.08 -22.43 11.75
CA PHE A 331 -2.40 -23.50 11.01
C PHE A 331 -1.15 -23.02 10.26
N THR A 332 -0.89 -21.72 10.21
CA THR A 332 0.26 -21.14 9.49
C THR A 332 1.61 -21.77 9.88
N PRO A 333 1.94 -22.00 11.16
CA PRO A 333 3.25 -22.56 11.55
C PRO A 333 3.53 -23.95 10.99
N PHE A 334 2.50 -24.70 10.62
CA PHE A 334 2.65 -26.04 10.05
C PHE A 334 3.03 -26.02 8.57
N VAL A 335 2.70 -24.95 7.86
CA VAL A 335 2.88 -24.82 6.41
C VAL A 335 4.01 -23.83 6.08
N VAL A 336 4.09 -22.73 6.82
CA VAL A 336 4.96 -21.60 6.55
C VAL A 336 6.02 -21.50 7.65
N PRO A 337 7.32 -21.49 7.32
CA PRO A 337 8.39 -21.30 8.30
C PRO A 337 8.48 -19.84 8.74
N GLU A 338 9.06 -19.58 9.91
CA GLU A 338 9.38 -18.25 10.38
C GLU A 338 10.41 -17.57 9.45
N SER A 339 10.40 -16.24 9.37
CA SER A 339 11.33 -15.46 8.55
C SER A 339 12.80 -15.77 8.87
N ALA A 340 13.54 -16.23 7.85
CA ALA A 340 14.97 -16.47 7.97
C ALA A 340 15.74 -15.14 8.13
N ARG A 341 15.32 -14.05 7.48
CA ARG A 341 15.89 -12.70 7.67
C ARG A 341 15.73 -12.22 9.11
N TRP A 342 14.53 -12.36 9.66
CA TRP A 342 14.30 -12.02 11.07
C TRP A 342 15.15 -12.85 12.02
N LEU A 343 15.31 -14.16 11.76
CA LEU A 343 16.18 -15.01 12.58
C LEU A 343 17.65 -14.53 12.52
N VAL A 344 18.15 -14.13 11.37
CA VAL A 344 19.49 -13.54 11.20
C VAL A 344 19.60 -12.25 12.01
N SER A 345 18.65 -11.34 11.91
CA SER A 345 18.66 -10.08 12.67
C SER A 345 18.63 -10.30 14.18
N GLN A 346 18.01 -11.41 14.65
CA GLN A 346 18.01 -11.82 16.05
C GLN A 346 19.27 -12.59 16.46
N GLY A 347 20.23 -12.82 15.55
CA GLY A 347 21.45 -13.59 15.79
C GLY A 347 21.26 -15.10 15.84
N LYS A 348 20.09 -15.61 15.41
CA LYS A 348 19.78 -17.06 15.38
C LYS A 348 20.13 -17.65 14.01
N VAL A 349 21.36 -17.42 13.54
CA VAL A 349 21.81 -17.76 12.18
C VAL A 349 21.67 -19.26 11.88
N ASP A 350 21.97 -20.14 12.83
CA ASP A 350 21.84 -21.59 12.63
C ASP A 350 20.40 -22.03 12.32
N LYS A 351 19.40 -21.40 12.98
CA LYS A 351 17.99 -21.67 12.69
C LYS A 351 17.60 -21.17 11.30
N ALA A 352 18.12 -20.00 10.90
CA ALA A 352 17.91 -19.46 9.56
C ALA A 352 18.48 -20.41 8.49
N ILE A 353 19.70 -20.87 8.64
CA ILE A 353 20.33 -21.86 7.76
C ILE A 353 19.53 -23.16 7.71
N GLY A 354 19.00 -23.62 8.83
CA GLY A 354 18.12 -24.80 8.89
C GLY A 354 16.86 -24.65 8.03
N ILE A 355 16.27 -23.46 8.00
CA ILE A 355 15.12 -23.14 7.12
C ILE A 355 15.56 -23.07 5.65
N LEU A 356 16.67 -22.36 5.34
CA LEU A 356 17.19 -22.25 3.98
C LEU A 356 17.51 -23.63 3.37
N LYS A 357 18.06 -24.55 4.14
CA LYS A 357 18.27 -25.95 3.70
C LYS A 357 16.96 -26.70 3.43
N LYS A 358 15.88 -26.41 4.16
CA LYS A 358 14.56 -26.99 3.85
C LYS A 358 14.01 -26.43 2.52
N LEU A 359 14.19 -25.12 2.26
CA LEU A 359 13.83 -24.50 0.98
C LEU A 359 14.63 -25.10 -0.18
N GLU A 360 15.94 -25.24 -0.01
CA GLU A 360 16.87 -25.87 -0.97
C GLU A 360 16.36 -27.26 -1.38
N LYS A 361 16.06 -28.10 -0.38
CA LYS A 361 15.51 -29.43 -0.61
C LYS A 361 14.14 -29.39 -1.30
N GLY A 362 13.24 -28.48 -0.89
CA GLY A 362 11.92 -28.30 -1.50
C GLY A 362 11.98 -27.87 -2.98
N ASN A 363 12.98 -27.07 -3.35
CA ASN A 363 13.23 -26.62 -4.71
C ASN A 363 14.03 -27.62 -5.56
N GLY A 364 14.57 -28.69 -4.92
CA GLY A 364 15.41 -29.68 -5.61
C GLY A 364 16.77 -29.13 -6.06
N ARG A 365 17.28 -28.13 -5.36
CA ARG A 365 18.62 -27.55 -5.58
C ARG A 365 19.62 -28.15 -4.60
N GLN A 366 20.90 -27.97 -4.87
CA GLN A 366 22.01 -28.35 -3.98
C GLN A 366 22.99 -27.19 -3.92
N VAL A 367 23.16 -26.63 -2.73
CA VAL A 367 24.08 -25.52 -2.45
C VAL A 367 25.30 -26.07 -1.70
N PRO A 368 26.53 -25.73 -2.10
CA PRO A 368 27.74 -26.21 -1.40
C PRO A 368 27.72 -25.83 0.08
N PRO A 369 28.09 -26.75 0.99
CA PRO A 369 28.07 -26.45 2.43
C PRO A 369 28.93 -25.24 2.83
N GLN A 370 30.01 -24.97 2.07
CA GLN A 370 30.90 -23.84 2.28
C GLN A 370 30.17 -22.49 2.13
N THR A 371 29.17 -22.39 1.23
CA THR A 371 28.36 -21.20 1.02
C THR A 371 27.61 -20.80 2.30
N TYR A 372 27.06 -21.78 3.04
CA TYR A 372 26.39 -21.52 4.30
C TYR A 372 27.35 -21.06 5.41
N GLN A 373 28.62 -21.49 5.39
CA GLN A 373 29.63 -21.01 6.33
C GLN A 373 30.00 -19.57 6.03
N ILE A 374 30.25 -19.22 4.75
CA ILE A 374 30.54 -17.86 4.31
C ILE A 374 29.38 -16.93 4.70
N PHE A 375 28.16 -17.37 4.46
CA PHE A 375 26.95 -16.61 4.84
C PHE A 375 26.88 -16.38 6.36
N ALA A 376 27.12 -17.41 7.17
CA ALA A 376 27.10 -17.29 8.63
C ALA A 376 28.14 -16.28 9.14
N ASP A 377 29.37 -16.34 8.60
CA ASP A 377 30.46 -15.45 8.97
C ASP A 377 30.18 -14.00 8.52
N SER A 378 29.54 -13.83 7.36
CA SER A 378 29.12 -12.51 6.86
C SER A 378 28.03 -11.89 7.73
N CYS A 379 27.00 -12.66 8.10
CA CYS A 379 25.95 -12.21 9.02
C CYS A 379 26.50 -11.77 10.38
N LYS A 380 27.50 -12.49 10.90
CA LYS A 380 28.13 -12.13 12.18
C LYS A 380 28.89 -10.81 12.08
N ARG A 381 29.67 -10.63 11.00
CA ARG A 381 30.40 -9.36 10.75
C ARG A 381 29.47 -8.17 10.57
N MET A 382 28.40 -8.32 9.76
CA MET A 382 27.42 -7.24 9.56
C MET A 382 26.79 -6.80 10.88
N ARG A 383 26.45 -7.74 11.74
CA ARG A 383 25.89 -7.45 13.07
C ARG A 383 26.88 -6.71 13.99
N GLU A 384 28.16 -7.07 13.93
CA GLU A 384 29.23 -6.38 14.68
C GLU A 384 29.40 -4.94 14.19
N GLN A 385 29.29 -4.71 12.87
CA GLN A 385 29.34 -3.38 12.26
C GLN A 385 28.10 -2.55 12.61
N GLU A 386 26.90 -3.14 12.57
CA GLU A 386 25.65 -2.46 12.98
C GLU A 386 25.68 -2.03 14.45
N ALA A 387 26.29 -2.85 15.32
CA ALA A 387 26.43 -2.51 16.74
C ALA A 387 27.39 -1.32 16.98
N GLN A 388 28.30 -1.06 16.05
CA GLN A 388 29.24 0.08 16.11
C GLN A 388 28.66 1.36 15.51
N ASN A 389 27.74 1.22 14.53
CA ASN A 389 27.07 2.35 13.91
C ASN A 389 25.91 2.82 14.81
N GLY A 390 25.87 4.12 15.11
CA GLY A 390 24.81 4.72 15.92
C GLY A 390 23.42 4.50 15.30
N SER A 391 22.39 4.41 16.14
CA SER A 391 21.00 4.28 15.68
C SER A 391 20.47 5.64 15.20
N TYR A 392 19.93 5.68 13.98
CA TYR A 392 19.20 6.82 13.45
C TYR A 392 17.70 6.71 13.78
N SER A 393 17.06 7.87 13.94
CA SER A 393 15.61 7.97 14.25
C SER A 393 14.88 8.73 13.15
N VAL A 394 13.55 8.48 13.01
CA VAL A 394 12.67 9.29 12.16
C VAL A 394 12.79 10.80 12.44
N LEU A 395 13.06 11.17 13.69
CA LEU A 395 13.21 12.56 14.09
C LEU A 395 14.42 13.25 13.41
N ASP A 396 15.42 12.48 12.97
CA ASP A 396 16.58 13.01 12.27
C ASP A 396 16.22 13.57 10.87
N LEU A 397 15.12 13.11 10.26
CA LEU A 397 14.58 13.66 9.02
C LEU A 397 14.15 15.13 9.14
N PHE A 398 13.81 15.57 10.35
CA PHE A 398 13.35 16.93 10.61
C PHE A 398 14.47 17.89 10.98
N LYS A 399 15.71 17.41 11.15
CA LYS A 399 16.88 18.24 11.49
C LYS A 399 17.35 19.05 10.29
N SER A 400 17.41 18.46 9.10
CA SER A 400 17.88 19.12 7.87
C SER A 400 16.72 19.84 7.16
N PRO A 401 16.90 21.08 6.70
CA PRO A 401 15.79 21.92 6.23
C PRO A 401 15.11 21.38 4.96
N ARG A 402 15.90 20.87 4.01
CA ARG A 402 15.35 20.34 2.75
C ARG A 402 14.70 18.98 2.94
N LEU A 403 15.37 18.07 3.65
CA LEU A 403 14.85 16.75 3.98
C LEU A 403 13.55 16.87 4.79
N ARG A 404 13.49 17.82 5.75
CA ARG A 404 12.27 18.17 6.48
C ARG A 404 11.14 18.59 5.54
N ARG A 405 11.42 19.50 4.59
CA ARG A 405 10.40 19.93 3.61
C ARG A 405 9.89 18.78 2.78
N THR A 406 10.79 17.94 2.26
CA THR A 406 10.44 16.76 1.46
C THR A 406 9.59 15.78 2.27
N THR A 407 9.98 15.49 3.52
CA THR A 407 9.22 14.59 4.41
C THR A 407 7.83 15.13 4.72
N LEU A 408 7.70 16.44 5.02
CA LEU A 408 6.39 17.07 5.28
C LEU A 408 5.50 17.04 4.03
N LEU A 409 6.06 17.30 2.85
CA LEU A 409 5.32 17.20 1.58
C LEU A 409 4.84 15.77 1.34
N LEU A 410 5.70 14.76 1.55
CA LEU A 410 5.31 13.35 1.45
C LEU A 410 4.16 13.00 2.39
N ILE A 411 4.21 13.45 3.64
CA ILE A 411 3.14 13.23 4.61
C ILE A 411 1.82 13.83 4.11
N VAL A 412 1.82 15.11 3.70
CA VAL A 412 0.60 15.81 3.26
C VAL A 412 0.02 15.16 2.00
N ILE A 413 0.88 14.82 1.02
CA ILE A 413 0.45 14.16 -0.22
C ILE A 413 -0.13 12.77 0.10
N TRP A 414 0.53 12.00 0.97
CA TRP A 414 0.06 10.68 1.36
C TRP A 414 -1.27 10.74 2.12
N MET A 415 -1.43 11.72 3.02
CA MET A 415 -2.71 11.97 3.68
C MET A 415 -3.83 12.33 2.69
N ALA A 416 -3.53 13.15 1.67
CA ALA A 416 -4.49 13.48 0.62
C ALA A 416 -4.86 12.25 -0.22
N ILE A 417 -3.88 11.45 -0.64
CA ILE A 417 -4.12 10.20 -1.38
C ILE A 417 -4.99 9.25 -0.56
N SER A 418 -4.65 9.01 0.71
CA SER A 418 -5.39 8.10 1.60
C SER A 418 -6.83 8.57 1.82
N LEU A 419 -7.03 9.86 2.06
CA LEU A 419 -8.37 10.43 2.26
C LEU A 419 -9.23 10.31 0.99
N VAL A 420 -8.66 10.61 -0.18
CA VAL A 420 -9.37 10.52 -1.46
C VAL A 420 -9.68 9.06 -1.80
N PHE A 421 -8.73 8.14 -1.59
CA PHE A 421 -8.93 6.71 -1.81
C PHE A 421 -10.04 6.15 -0.93
N ASP A 422 -9.96 6.34 0.39
CA ASP A 422 -10.96 5.87 1.35
C ASP A 422 -12.33 6.51 1.12
N GLY A 423 -12.34 7.81 0.78
CA GLY A 423 -13.54 8.54 0.45
C GLY A 423 -14.26 7.94 -0.75
N HIS A 424 -13.55 7.67 -1.85
CA HIS A 424 -14.14 7.05 -3.04
C HIS A 424 -14.68 5.65 -2.78
N VAL A 425 -13.97 4.82 -2.01
CA VAL A 425 -14.43 3.47 -1.66
C VAL A 425 -15.77 3.49 -0.94
N ARG A 426 -15.93 4.42 -0.01
CA ARG A 426 -17.12 4.49 0.86
C ARG A 426 -18.27 5.27 0.22
N ASN A 427 -17.97 6.17 -0.71
CA ASN A 427 -18.98 6.96 -1.41
C ASN A 427 -19.78 6.15 -2.47
N VAL A 428 -19.42 4.89 -2.69
CA VAL A 428 -20.10 4.03 -3.68
C VAL A 428 -21.60 3.89 -3.38
N GLY A 429 -22.00 3.84 -2.10
CA GLY A 429 -23.41 3.75 -1.69
C GLY A 429 -24.25 4.98 -2.00
N SER A 430 -23.65 6.16 -2.22
CA SER A 430 -24.38 7.40 -2.51
C SER A 430 -24.50 7.73 -4.02
N LEU A 431 -24.12 6.79 -4.89
CA LEU A 431 -24.16 7.01 -6.35
C LEU A 431 -25.52 6.74 -7.00
N GLY A 432 -26.53 6.33 -6.23
CA GLY A 432 -27.90 6.09 -6.71
C GLY A 432 -28.04 4.86 -7.62
N LEU A 433 -27.22 3.85 -7.43
CA LEU A 433 -27.26 2.57 -8.14
C LEU A 433 -27.20 1.42 -7.13
N ASP A 434 -27.52 0.19 -7.59
CA ASP A 434 -27.36 -1.02 -6.78
C ASP A 434 -25.94 -1.09 -6.18
N ILE A 435 -25.89 -1.12 -4.84
CA ILE A 435 -24.61 -1.02 -4.12
C ILE A 435 -23.75 -2.26 -4.32
N PHE A 436 -24.32 -3.46 -4.43
CA PHE A 436 -23.59 -4.72 -4.56
C PHE A 436 -22.84 -4.77 -5.89
N PHE A 437 -23.53 -4.40 -6.97
CA PHE A 437 -22.93 -4.35 -8.31
C PHE A 437 -21.93 -3.19 -8.43
N THR A 438 -22.29 -1.99 -7.95
CA THR A 438 -21.45 -0.79 -8.07
C THR A 438 -20.17 -0.94 -7.26
N PHE A 439 -20.23 -1.52 -6.06
CA PHE A 439 -19.05 -1.82 -5.24
C PHE A 439 -18.14 -2.86 -5.92
N THR A 440 -18.75 -3.94 -6.47
CA THR A 440 -17.99 -4.95 -7.23
C THR A 440 -17.25 -4.32 -8.40
N LEU A 441 -17.92 -3.49 -9.20
CA LEU A 441 -17.33 -2.80 -10.34
C LEU A 441 -16.21 -1.84 -9.89
N ALA A 442 -16.45 -1.08 -8.82
CA ALA A 442 -15.46 -0.16 -8.25
C ALA A 442 -14.19 -0.90 -7.78
N CYS A 443 -14.32 -2.04 -7.10
CA CYS A 443 -13.17 -2.86 -6.71
C CYS A 443 -12.50 -3.52 -7.92
N PHE A 444 -13.24 -3.99 -8.90
CA PHE A 444 -12.68 -4.60 -10.10
C PHE A 444 -11.75 -3.66 -10.87
N THR A 445 -11.94 -2.33 -10.78
CA THR A 445 -11.03 -1.35 -11.40
C THR A 445 -9.60 -1.38 -10.85
N GLU A 446 -9.36 -1.99 -9.68
CA GLU A 446 -8.02 -2.12 -9.09
C GLU A 446 -7.12 -3.02 -9.96
N LEU A 447 -7.68 -4.10 -10.52
CA LEU A 447 -6.91 -5.03 -11.36
C LEU A 447 -6.29 -4.36 -12.61
N PRO A 448 -7.07 -3.66 -13.47
CA PRO A 448 -6.49 -2.94 -14.61
C PRO A 448 -5.63 -1.74 -14.18
N ALA A 449 -5.92 -1.09 -13.05
CA ALA A 449 -5.12 0.03 -12.56
C ALA A 449 -3.69 -0.42 -12.19
N ASP A 450 -3.55 -1.49 -11.41
CA ASP A 450 -2.26 -2.02 -10.97
C ASP A 450 -1.46 -2.63 -12.13
N THR A 451 -2.16 -3.29 -13.06
CA THR A 451 -1.54 -3.82 -14.28
C THR A 451 -1.01 -2.69 -15.16
N LEU A 452 -1.82 -1.65 -15.39
CA LEU A 452 -1.41 -0.47 -16.16
C LEU A 452 -0.22 0.23 -15.49
N LEU A 453 -0.29 0.42 -14.17
CA LEU A 453 0.79 1.05 -13.41
C LEU A 453 2.12 0.32 -13.60
N THR A 454 2.12 -1.00 -13.49
CA THR A 454 3.34 -1.81 -13.65
C THR A 454 4.02 -1.59 -15.01
N VAL A 455 3.23 -1.31 -16.07
CA VAL A 455 3.77 -1.06 -17.42
C VAL A 455 4.27 0.36 -17.61
N ILE A 456 3.59 1.36 -17.00
CA ILE A 456 3.84 2.79 -17.32
C ILE A 456 4.79 3.47 -16.33
N LEU A 457 4.94 2.94 -15.11
CA LEU A 457 5.68 3.59 -14.03
C LEU A 457 7.13 3.91 -14.40
N ASP A 458 7.82 2.96 -15.02
CA ASP A 458 9.24 3.11 -15.39
C ASP A 458 9.47 3.89 -16.70
N ARG A 459 8.37 4.28 -17.38
CA ARG A 459 8.44 5.12 -18.58
C ARG A 459 8.20 6.61 -18.28
N PHE A 460 7.23 6.89 -17.41
CA PHE A 460 6.77 8.28 -17.14
C PHE A 460 7.36 8.88 -15.86
N GLY A 461 7.96 8.06 -15.01
CA GLY A 461 8.48 8.48 -13.71
C GLY A 461 7.38 8.63 -12.65
N ARG A 462 7.81 8.79 -11.39
CA ARG A 462 6.89 8.80 -10.23
C ARG A 462 6.18 10.13 -10.09
N ARG A 463 6.91 11.23 -10.24
CA ARG A 463 6.41 12.60 -10.01
C ARG A 463 5.24 12.98 -10.93
N TRP A 464 5.45 12.84 -12.24
CA TRP A 464 4.42 13.23 -13.21
C TRP A 464 3.25 12.26 -13.24
N LEU A 465 3.50 10.99 -13.04
CA LEU A 465 2.44 9.98 -13.01
C LEU A 465 1.56 10.15 -11.75
N ALA A 466 2.15 10.42 -10.57
CA ALA A 466 1.40 10.73 -9.35
C ALA A 466 0.57 12.02 -9.50
N CYS A 467 1.17 13.08 -10.08
CA CYS A 467 0.45 14.32 -10.33
C CYS A 467 -0.74 14.09 -11.28
N SER A 468 -0.50 13.51 -12.45
CA SER A 468 -1.53 13.31 -13.47
C SER A 468 -2.67 12.42 -12.99
N SER A 469 -2.37 11.31 -12.32
CA SER A 469 -3.39 10.40 -11.80
C SER A 469 -4.23 11.04 -10.69
N MET A 470 -3.63 11.78 -9.73
CA MET A 470 -4.40 12.49 -8.71
C MET A 470 -5.26 13.62 -9.29
N VAL A 471 -4.72 14.40 -10.22
CA VAL A 471 -5.47 15.48 -10.89
C VAL A 471 -6.61 14.89 -11.71
N LEU A 472 -6.38 13.81 -12.48
CA LEU A 472 -7.46 13.14 -13.23
C LEU A 472 -8.52 12.56 -12.28
N SER A 473 -8.14 11.95 -11.17
CA SER A 473 -9.09 11.52 -10.14
C SER A 473 -9.96 12.68 -9.68
N GLY A 474 -9.34 13.83 -9.37
CA GLY A 474 -10.05 15.02 -8.95
C GLY A 474 -10.98 15.59 -10.02
N VAL A 475 -10.53 15.66 -11.27
CA VAL A 475 -11.33 16.13 -12.40
C VAL A 475 -12.54 15.24 -12.64
N PHE A 476 -12.36 13.91 -12.67
CA PHE A 476 -13.48 12.98 -12.86
C PHE A 476 -14.48 13.04 -11.69
N SER A 477 -14.01 13.23 -10.45
CA SER A 477 -14.87 13.42 -9.29
C SER A 477 -15.71 14.70 -9.40
N LEU A 478 -15.12 15.80 -9.84
CA LEU A 478 -15.86 17.06 -10.07
C LEU A 478 -16.83 16.95 -11.24
N LEU A 479 -16.43 16.30 -12.34
CA LEU A 479 -17.33 16.08 -13.49
C LEU A 479 -18.54 15.23 -13.08
N ALA A 480 -18.36 14.26 -12.20
CA ALA A 480 -19.44 13.41 -11.68
C ALA A 480 -20.54 14.24 -10.97
N THR A 481 -20.20 15.42 -10.43
CA THR A 481 -21.17 16.29 -9.73
C THR A 481 -21.99 17.19 -10.67
N VAL A 482 -21.52 17.38 -11.91
CA VAL A 482 -22.21 18.21 -12.92
C VAL A 482 -23.29 17.41 -13.66
N VAL A 483 -23.13 16.09 -13.70
CA VAL A 483 -24.05 15.17 -14.39
C VAL A 483 -25.15 14.73 -13.41
N PRO A 484 -26.40 14.54 -13.87
CA PRO A 484 -27.47 14.00 -13.03
C PRO A 484 -27.07 12.68 -12.36
N VAL A 485 -27.53 12.49 -11.11
CA VAL A 485 -27.29 11.24 -10.36
C VAL A 485 -27.81 10.05 -11.17
N GLY A 486 -27.00 9.02 -11.27
CA GLY A 486 -27.30 7.82 -12.02
C GLY A 486 -26.04 7.21 -12.67
N ILE A 487 -26.24 6.42 -13.71
CA ILE A 487 -25.20 5.60 -14.33
C ILE A 487 -23.99 6.43 -14.83
N TYR A 488 -24.21 7.62 -15.36
CA TYR A 488 -23.13 8.48 -15.88
C TYR A 488 -22.32 9.11 -14.74
N SER A 489 -22.97 9.60 -13.70
CA SER A 489 -22.30 10.12 -12.50
C SER A 489 -21.49 9.02 -11.80
N ALA A 490 -22.07 7.82 -11.66
CA ALA A 490 -21.40 6.67 -11.09
C ALA A 490 -20.17 6.25 -11.93
N ALA A 491 -20.29 6.19 -13.25
CA ALA A 491 -19.17 5.85 -14.12
C ALA A 491 -18.01 6.84 -13.97
N LEU A 492 -18.29 8.14 -13.90
CA LEU A 492 -17.26 9.17 -13.68
C LEU A 492 -16.63 9.06 -12.29
N ALA A 493 -17.41 8.78 -11.23
CA ALA A 493 -16.91 8.57 -9.89
C ALA A 493 -16.00 7.31 -9.82
N ILE A 494 -16.36 6.22 -10.50
CA ILE A 494 -15.55 5.00 -10.62
C ILE A 494 -14.25 5.28 -11.39
N MET A 495 -14.30 6.10 -12.43
CA MET A 495 -13.07 6.56 -13.11
C MET A 495 -12.19 7.40 -12.18
N GLY A 496 -12.75 8.24 -11.34
CA GLY A 496 -12.03 8.96 -10.28
C GLY A 496 -11.32 7.98 -9.33
N ARG A 497 -12.02 6.91 -8.91
CA ARG A 497 -11.45 5.84 -8.09
C ARG A 497 -10.31 5.09 -8.80
N PHE A 498 -10.47 4.77 -10.07
CA PHE A 498 -9.43 4.13 -10.88
C PHE A 498 -8.11 4.92 -10.83
N PHE A 499 -8.17 6.23 -11.03
CA PHE A 499 -6.98 7.07 -11.03
C PHE A 499 -6.38 7.27 -9.64
N VAL A 500 -7.18 7.40 -8.57
CA VAL A 500 -6.62 7.50 -7.22
C VAL A 500 -5.98 6.20 -6.77
N ASN A 501 -6.45 5.04 -7.23
CA ASN A 501 -5.80 3.76 -6.96
C ASN A 501 -4.37 3.72 -7.55
N ILE A 502 -4.20 4.18 -8.79
CA ILE A 502 -2.87 4.35 -9.39
C ILE A 502 -2.00 5.24 -8.50
N SER A 503 -2.52 6.39 -8.04
CA SER A 503 -1.77 7.32 -7.18
C SER A 503 -1.39 6.70 -5.84
N TYR A 504 -2.25 5.87 -5.26
CA TYR A 504 -2.01 5.17 -4.00
C TYR A 504 -0.79 4.25 -4.10
N ASN A 505 -0.73 3.43 -5.15
CA ASN A 505 0.37 2.50 -5.38
C ASN A 505 1.69 3.23 -5.72
N ILE A 506 1.65 4.32 -6.51
CA ILE A 506 2.81 5.16 -6.77
C ILE A 506 3.32 5.78 -5.47
N GLY A 507 2.42 6.32 -4.64
CA GLY A 507 2.78 7.01 -3.40
C GLY A 507 3.52 6.11 -2.41
N LEU A 508 3.12 4.85 -2.29
CA LEU A 508 3.81 3.84 -1.47
C LEU A 508 5.25 3.64 -1.93
N GLN A 509 5.46 3.40 -3.22
CA GLN A 509 6.76 3.17 -3.79
C GLN A 509 7.63 4.42 -3.72
N TRP A 510 7.09 5.57 -4.11
CA TRP A 510 7.81 6.83 -4.15
C TRP A 510 8.27 7.30 -2.77
N ALA A 511 7.43 7.15 -1.72
CA ALA A 511 7.81 7.42 -0.35
C ALA A 511 9.04 6.60 0.09
N ALA A 512 9.08 5.33 -0.33
CA ALA A 512 10.21 4.47 -0.03
C ALA A 512 11.50 4.86 -0.82
N GLU A 513 11.37 5.35 -2.04
CA GLU A 513 12.52 5.74 -2.88
C GLU A 513 13.14 7.07 -2.47
N VAL A 514 12.33 8.06 -2.07
CA VAL A 514 12.80 9.43 -1.74
C VAL A 514 13.52 9.48 -0.39
N LEU A 515 13.20 8.57 0.54
CA LEU A 515 13.73 8.62 1.90
C LEU A 515 15.08 7.90 2.04
N PRO A 516 16.03 8.47 2.85
CA PRO A 516 17.34 7.86 3.09
C PRO A 516 17.23 6.45 3.68
N THR A 517 18.08 5.54 3.18
CA THR A 517 18.06 4.11 3.56
C THR A 517 18.18 3.90 5.07
N VAL A 518 19.01 4.68 5.76
CA VAL A 518 19.26 4.56 7.21
C VAL A 518 18.02 4.79 8.08
N VAL A 519 17.00 5.51 7.59
CA VAL A 519 15.74 5.80 8.32
C VAL A 519 14.49 5.43 7.52
N ARG A 520 14.66 4.96 6.29
CA ARG A 520 13.59 4.70 5.31
C ARG A 520 12.42 3.93 5.89
N ALA A 521 12.72 2.86 6.52
CA ALA A 521 11.72 1.96 7.03
C ALA A 521 10.86 2.59 8.14
N GLN A 522 11.47 3.30 9.11
CA GLN A 522 10.74 4.02 10.16
C GLN A 522 9.91 5.16 9.58
N ALA A 523 10.47 5.83 8.57
CA ALA A 523 9.82 6.98 7.95
C ALA A 523 8.61 6.56 7.09
N VAL A 524 8.72 5.49 6.31
CA VAL A 524 7.59 4.95 5.54
C VAL A 524 6.47 4.47 6.48
N ALA A 525 6.80 3.76 7.56
CA ALA A 525 5.82 3.37 8.58
C ALA A 525 5.11 4.59 9.21
N PHE A 526 5.86 5.65 9.50
CA PHE A 526 5.31 6.89 10.03
C PHE A 526 4.35 7.56 9.02
N ILE A 527 4.74 7.65 7.75
CA ILE A 527 3.89 8.20 6.67
C ILE A 527 2.61 7.37 6.53
N HIS A 528 2.70 6.04 6.62
CA HIS A 528 1.53 5.15 6.57
C HIS A 528 0.54 5.43 7.71
N ILE A 529 1.04 5.60 8.93
CA ILE A 529 0.21 5.97 10.09
C ILE A 529 -0.49 7.32 9.85
N MET A 530 0.20 8.30 9.27
CA MET A 530 -0.41 9.58 8.93
C MET A 530 -1.51 9.45 7.87
N GLY A 531 -1.41 8.46 6.98
CA GLY A 531 -2.49 8.07 6.07
C GLY A 531 -3.73 7.62 6.83
N TYR A 532 -3.60 6.74 7.83
CA TYR A 532 -4.75 6.33 8.66
C TYR A 532 -5.36 7.48 9.47
N VAL A 533 -4.54 8.45 9.92
CA VAL A 533 -5.06 9.68 10.53
C VAL A 533 -5.97 10.44 9.56
N ALA A 534 -5.60 10.52 8.27
CA ALA A 534 -6.46 11.11 7.25
C ALA A 534 -7.71 10.26 6.99
N SER A 535 -7.58 8.94 6.97
CA SER A 535 -8.70 8.00 6.78
C SER A 535 -9.74 8.05 7.91
N ILE A 536 -9.38 8.52 9.12
CA ILE A 536 -10.36 8.82 10.19
C ILE A 536 -11.36 9.88 9.74
N ILE A 537 -10.96 10.81 8.85
CA ILE A 537 -11.80 11.91 8.38
C ILE A 537 -12.69 11.47 7.20
N ALA A 538 -12.27 10.48 6.42
CA ALA A 538 -12.97 10.05 5.20
C ALA A 538 -14.46 9.71 5.42
N PRO A 539 -14.87 8.97 6.46
CA PRO A 539 -16.29 8.69 6.73
C PRO A 539 -17.12 9.95 6.95
N PHE A 540 -16.54 10.98 7.57
CA PHE A 540 -17.26 12.26 7.78
C PHE A 540 -17.44 13.02 6.47
N VAL A 541 -16.46 12.97 5.56
CA VAL A 541 -16.61 13.55 4.23
C VAL A 541 -17.75 12.86 3.47
N VAL A 542 -17.81 11.52 3.53
CA VAL A 542 -18.87 10.75 2.88
C VAL A 542 -20.24 10.99 3.55
N TYR A 543 -20.29 11.18 4.85
CA TYR A 543 -21.51 11.51 5.59
C TYR A 543 -22.19 12.80 5.10
N LEU A 544 -21.44 13.73 4.50
CA LEU A 544 -21.98 14.94 3.90
C LEU A 544 -22.90 14.65 2.68
N ALA A 545 -22.91 13.43 2.16
CA ALA A 545 -23.88 12.99 1.15
C ALA A 545 -25.32 13.12 1.64
N ASN A 546 -25.57 13.02 2.95
CA ASN A 546 -26.89 13.26 3.57
C ASN A 546 -27.38 14.71 3.42
N ILE A 547 -26.47 15.66 3.22
CA ILE A 547 -26.80 17.07 2.95
C ILE A 547 -26.95 17.29 1.45
N SER A 548 -25.98 16.80 0.67
CA SER A 548 -26.02 16.81 -0.80
C SER A 548 -25.10 15.70 -1.33
N GLN A 549 -25.60 14.89 -2.24
CA GLN A 549 -24.84 13.79 -2.87
C GLN A 549 -23.60 14.27 -3.62
N ALA A 550 -23.55 15.54 -4.02
CA ALA A 550 -22.39 16.14 -4.70
C ALA A 550 -21.24 16.51 -3.74
N LEU A 551 -21.52 16.81 -2.46
CA LEU A 551 -20.52 17.34 -1.52
C LEU A 551 -19.30 16.43 -1.32
N PRO A 552 -19.45 15.12 -1.10
CA PRO A 552 -18.29 14.25 -0.97
C PRO A 552 -17.37 14.29 -2.19
N LEU A 553 -17.96 14.20 -3.40
CA LEU A 553 -17.19 14.20 -4.65
C LEU A 553 -16.51 15.54 -4.92
N ILE A 554 -17.13 16.68 -4.52
CA ILE A 554 -16.50 18.00 -4.61
C ILE A 554 -15.27 18.09 -3.71
N ILE A 555 -15.39 17.66 -2.44
CA ILE A 555 -14.29 17.70 -1.47
C ILE A 555 -13.15 16.78 -1.93
N LEU A 556 -13.48 15.54 -2.29
CA LEU A 556 -12.50 14.57 -2.78
C LEU A 556 -11.83 15.04 -4.07
N GLY A 557 -12.60 15.66 -4.97
CA GLY A 557 -12.11 16.22 -6.21
C GLY A 557 -11.12 17.35 -6.00
N ILE A 558 -11.44 18.31 -5.14
CA ILE A 558 -10.55 19.43 -4.80
C ILE A 558 -9.27 18.93 -4.13
N LEU A 559 -9.39 18.02 -3.16
CA LEU A 559 -8.24 17.44 -2.47
C LEU A 559 -7.36 16.63 -3.43
N GLY A 560 -7.95 15.89 -4.37
CA GLY A 560 -7.22 15.18 -5.42
C GLY A 560 -6.39 16.13 -6.28
N ILE A 561 -6.96 17.23 -6.75
CA ILE A 561 -6.24 18.23 -7.55
C ILE A 561 -5.13 18.88 -6.75
N ILE A 562 -5.39 19.31 -5.51
CA ILE A 562 -4.38 19.93 -4.64
C ILE A 562 -3.25 18.95 -4.35
N GLY A 563 -3.57 17.71 -3.96
CA GLY A 563 -2.59 16.67 -3.68
C GLY A 563 -1.71 16.35 -4.90
N GLY A 564 -2.32 16.27 -6.09
CA GLY A 564 -1.60 16.06 -7.35
C GLY A 564 -0.66 17.20 -7.70
N LEU A 565 -1.07 18.45 -7.51
CA LEU A 565 -0.21 19.62 -7.74
C LEU A 565 0.94 19.69 -6.72
N LEU A 566 0.70 19.33 -5.46
CA LEU A 566 1.74 19.26 -4.45
C LEU A 566 2.78 18.16 -4.79
N ALA A 567 2.38 17.08 -5.44
CA ALA A 567 3.30 16.02 -5.88
C ALA A 567 4.40 16.53 -6.82
N LEU A 568 4.14 17.58 -7.62
CA LEU A 568 5.16 18.21 -8.48
C LEU A 568 6.33 18.84 -7.71
N LEU A 569 6.14 19.13 -6.42
CA LEU A 569 7.17 19.71 -5.56
C LEU A 569 8.15 18.68 -4.99
N LEU A 570 7.86 17.40 -5.14
CA LEU A 570 8.74 16.30 -4.75
C LEU A 570 9.77 15.99 -5.84
N PRO A 571 10.95 15.47 -5.49
CA PRO A 571 11.97 15.08 -6.46
C PRO A 571 11.55 13.84 -7.26
N GLU A 572 11.95 13.75 -8.53
CA GLU A 572 11.83 12.54 -9.33
C GLU A 572 12.89 11.52 -8.91
N THR A 573 12.50 10.25 -8.87
CA THR A 573 13.38 9.15 -8.45
C THR A 573 13.82 8.25 -9.60
N LEU A 574 13.12 8.27 -10.73
CA LEU A 574 13.45 7.44 -11.89
C LEU A 574 14.84 7.76 -12.43
N ASN A 575 15.67 6.75 -12.64
CA ASN A 575 17.06 6.85 -13.13
C ASN A 575 17.99 7.68 -12.23
N HIS A 576 17.67 7.83 -10.95
CA HIS A 576 18.53 8.50 -9.96
C HIS A 576 19.01 7.51 -8.89
N VAL A 577 20.26 7.69 -8.46
CA VAL A 577 20.79 6.92 -7.31
C VAL A 577 20.03 7.33 -6.06
N LEU A 578 19.44 6.36 -5.40
CA LEU A 578 18.62 6.59 -4.20
C LEU A 578 19.50 6.99 -3.00
N PRO A 579 19.01 7.88 -2.12
CA PRO A 579 19.78 8.37 -0.98
C PRO A 579 20.06 7.24 0.02
N GLN A 580 21.34 7.07 0.39
CA GLN A 580 21.76 6.08 1.38
C GLN A 580 21.86 6.69 2.78
N THR A 581 22.41 7.90 2.86
CA THR A 581 22.63 8.62 4.12
C THR A 581 21.70 9.83 4.26
N LEU A 582 21.63 10.42 5.47
CA LEU A 582 20.87 11.66 5.70
C LEU A 582 21.41 12.84 4.87
N SER A 583 22.73 12.90 4.64
CA SER A 583 23.35 13.92 3.79
C SER A 583 22.96 13.76 2.32
N ASP A 584 22.92 12.54 1.81
CA ASP A 584 22.46 12.27 0.44
C ASP A 584 20.99 12.68 0.28
N GLY A 585 20.17 12.39 1.30
CA GLY A 585 18.75 12.81 1.32
C GLY A 585 18.57 14.33 1.31
N GLU A 586 19.46 15.09 1.94
CA GLU A 586 19.44 16.56 1.90
C GLU A 586 19.86 17.10 0.53
N GLU A 587 20.74 16.41 -0.20
CA GLU A 587 21.19 16.80 -1.55
C GLU A 587 20.28 16.25 -2.65
N PHE A 588 19.48 15.23 -2.37
CA PHE A 588 18.64 14.55 -3.34
C PHE A 588 17.66 15.50 -4.05
N GLY A 589 17.57 15.39 -5.35
CA GLY A 589 16.73 16.25 -6.20
C GLY A 589 17.24 17.70 -6.34
N ARG A 590 18.48 18.02 -5.90
CA ARG A 590 19.07 19.35 -6.07
C ARG A 590 19.38 19.61 -7.55
N GLY A 591 18.74 20.65 -8.09
CA GLY A 591 18.90 21.01 -9.50
C GLY A 591 17.88 20.39 -10.46
N GLN A 592 17.00 19.50 -9.99
CA GLN A 592 15.87 19.03 -10.80
C GLN A 592 14.88 20.16 -11.06
N SER A 593 14.45 20.30 -12.32
CA SER A 593 13.36 21.20 -12.71
C SER A 593 12.01 20.52 -12.60
N ILE A 594 10.94 21.29 -12.37
CA ILE A 594 9.56 20.76 -12.41
C ILE A 594 9.24 20.20 -13.80
N TRP A 595 9.84 20.78 -14.84
CA TRP A 595 9.61 20.42 -16.25
C TRP A 595 10.51 19.28 -16.77
N ASP A 596 11.30 18.65 -15.91
CA ASP A 596 12.07 17.48 -16.30
C ASP A 596 11.12 16.28 -16.45
N PHE A 597 10.82 15.94 -17.71
CA PHE A 597 10.05 14.77 -18.07
C PHE A 597 10.99 13.59 -18.35
N PRO A 598 10.98 12.52 -17.57
CA PRO A 598 11.87 11.38 -17.78
C PRO A 598 11.74 10.75 -19.18
N CYS A 599 10.53 10.71 -19.73
CA CYS A 599 10.28 10.17 -21.07
C CYS A 599 10.79 11.05 -22.23
N LEU A 600 11.09 12.32 -21.99
CA LEU A 600 11.64 13.26 -22.96
C LEU A 600 13.14 13.54 -22.75
N ALA A 601 13.66 13.19 -21.58
CA ALA A 601 15.10 13.20 -21.36
C ALA A 601 15.70 12.15 -22.32
N LYS A 602 16.50 12.61 -23.32
CA LYS A 602 17.39 11.71 -24.04
C LYS A 602 18.09 10.87 -22.98
N GLN A 603 18.04 9.55 -23.11
CA GLN A 603 19.02 8.68 -22.46
C GLN A 603 20.36 9.32 -22.79
N VAL A 604 21.00 9.93 -21.80
CA VAL A 604 22.40 10.30 -21.90
C VAL A 604 23.05 8.96 -22.08
N ASP A 605 23.54 8.74 -23.31
CA ASP A 605 24.15 7.50 -23.68
C ASP A 605 25.21 7.21 -22.63
N ASP A 606 25.08 6.11 -21.90
CA ASP A 606 26.13 5.58 -21.01
C ASP A 606 27.48 5.49 -21.75
N ASP A 607 27.45 5.44 -23.09
CA ASP A 607 28.59 5.59 -24.00
C ASP A 607 29.36 6.91 -23.88
N GLU A 608 28.74 8.04 -23.50
CA GLU A 608 29.50 9.30 -23.31
C GLU A 608 30.22 9.35 -21.95
N ASP A 609 29.63 8.78 -20.90
CA ASP A 609 30.31 8.66 -19.61
C ASP A 609 31.34 7.53 -19.62
N GLU A 610 31.11 6.44 -20.34
CA GLU A 610 32.12 5.40 -20.58
C GLU A 610 33.27 5.89 -21.45
N LYS A 611 33.02 6.69 -22.50
CA LYS A 611 34.04 7.37 -23.28
C LYS A 611 34.82 8.41 -22.45
N ARG A 612 34.13 9.16 -21.60
CA ARG A 612 34.72 10.13 -20.70
C ARG A 612 35.61 9.49 -19.64
N ASN A 613 35.19 8.33 -19.12
CA ASN A 613 36.00 7.56 -18.19
C ASN A 613 37.15 6.85 -18.90
N ALA A 614 36.98 6.38 -20.13
CA ALA A 614 38.04 5.81 -20.96
C ALA A 614 39.08 6.88 -21.34
N ASP A 615 38.65 8.09 -21.72
CA ASP A 615 39.57 9.21 -22.00
C ASP A 615 40.38 9.65 -20.75
N VAL A 616 39.75 9.61 -19.56
CA VAL A 616 40.43 9.90 -18.29
C VAL A 616 41.44 8.81 -17.93
N GLU A 617 41.13 7.56 -18.21
CA GLU A 617 42.02 6.42 -17.98
C GLU A 617 43.18 6.40 -18.99
N GLU A 618 42.94 6.78 -20.26
CA GLU A 618 43.97 6.90 -21.30
C GLU A 618 44.92 8.05 -20.98
N VAL A 619 44.43 9.20 -20.54
CA VAL A 619 45.26 10.32 -20.07
C VAL A 619 46.08 9.94 -18.83
N ARG A 620 45.53 9.12 -17.93
CA ARG A 620 46.22 8.58 -16.76
C ARG A 620 47.32 7.59 -17.12
N SER A 621 47.07 6.70 -18.09
CA SER A 621 48.04 5.71 -18.58
C SER A 621 49.17 6.39 -19.35
N GLN A 622 48.88 7.40 -20.19
CA GLN A 622 49.87 8.20 -20.89
C GLN A 622 50.75 9.04 -19.92
N ALA A 623 50.18 9.56 -18.84
CA ALA A 623 50.93 10.24 -17.78
C ALA A 623 51.87 9.28 -17.02
N PHE A 624 51.43 8.04 -16.79
CA PHE A 624 52.22 6.99 -16.16
C PHE A 624 53.41 6.53 -17.03
N VAL A 625 53.17 6.33 -18.34
CA VAL A 625 54.22 5.94 -19.30
C VAL A 625 55.26 7.05 -19.48
N ARG A 626 54.89 8.35 -19.49
CA ARG A 626 55.82 9.47 -19.53
C ARG A 626 56.64 9.61 -18.24
N GLY A 627 56.06 9.29 -17.06
CA GLY A 627 56.76 9.30 -15.77
C GLY A 627 57.82 8.24 -15.61
N THR A 628 57.69 7.10 -16.31
CA THR A 628 58.68 5.99 -16.31
C THR A 628 59.83 6.18 -17.30
N GLN A 629 59.70 7.04 -18.30
CA GLN A 629 60.77 7.33 -19.28
C GLN A 629 61.70 8.49 -18.85
N THR A 630 61.30 9.31 -17.90
CA THR A 630 62.15 10.37 -17.32
C THR A 630 62.38 10.03 -15.84
N GLY A 631 63.51 9.37 -15.55
CA GLY A 631 63.95 9.02 -14.21
C GLY A 631 64.30 10.23 -13.33
N ALA A 632 63.35 11.13 -13.10
CA ALA A 632 63.48 12.28 -12.23
C ALA A 632 62.46 12.21 -11.11
N SER A 633 62.94 12.18 -9.87
CA SER A 633 62.11 12.28 -8.67
C SER A 633 61.32 13.60 -8.67
N LEU A 634 60.02 13.55 -8.87
CA LEU A 634 59.13 14.70 -8.76
C LEU A 634 58.77 14.92 -7.29
N ASN A 635 59.21 16.06 -6.75
CA ASN A 635 58.87 16.54 -5.43
C ASN A 635 57.35 16.73 -5.25
N ALA A 636 56.82 16.40 -4.09
CA ALA A 636 55.39 16.40 -3.70
C ALA A 636 54.67 17.78 -3.82
N SER A 637 55.37 18.87 -4.19
CA SER A 637 54.78 20.21 -4.33
C SER A 637 54.09 20.49 -5.66
N THR A 638 54.37 19.70 -6.73
CA THR A 638 53.76 19.90 -8.06
C THR A 638 52.41 19.20 -8.25
N GLY A 639 52.07 18.25 -7.40
CA GLY A 639 50.77 17.54 -7.45
C GLY A 639 49.57 18.41 -7.04
N GLY A 640 49.80 19.44 -6.22
CA GLY A 640 48.72 20.34 -5.74
C GLY A 640 48.25 21.33 -6.81
N GLU A 641 49.15 21.83 -7.65
CA GLU A 641 48.81 22.83 -8.68
C GLU A 641 48.09 22.19 -9.89
N LEU A 642 48.43 20.96 -10.25
CA LEU A 642 47.71 20.26 -11.31
C LEU A 642 46.26 19.96 -10.94
N ARG A 643 46.00 19.62 -9.67
CA ARG A 643 44.63 19.36 -9.18
C ARG A 643 43.77 20.62 -9.15
N SER A 644 44.36 21.77 -8.82
CA SER A 644 43.65 23.08 -8.81
C SER A 644 43.38 23.61 -10.23
N SER A 645 44.23 23.32 -11.21
CA SER A 645 44.02 23.74 -12.60
C SER A 645 42.94 22.92 -13.32
N ILE A 646 42.79 21.64 -13.00
CA ILE A 646 41.72 20.77 -13.55
C ILE A 646 40.37 21.17 -12.97
N LEU A 647 40.26 21.43 -11.68
CA LEU A 647 39.05 21.93 -11.03
C LEU A 647 38.65 23.32 -11.54
N ARG A 648 39.58 24.22 -11.81
CA ARG A 648 39.28 25.55 -12.38
C ARG A 648 38.81 25.48 -13.85
N ARG A 649 39.26 24.52 -14.65
CA ARG A 649 38.75 24.31 -16.01
C ARG A 649 37.33 23.69 -16.01
N SER A 650 37.02 22.77 -15.11
CA SER A 650 35.69 22.20 -14.96
C SER A 650 34.64 23.25 -14.54
N VAL A 651 35.00 24.19 -13.67
CA VAL A 651 34.07 25.26 -13.24
C VAL A 651 33.88 26.32 -14.34
N LYS A 652 34.91 26.60 -15.19
CA LYS A 652 34.75 27.53 -16.31
C LYS A 652 33.91 26.98 -17.47
N SER A 653 33.94 25.67 -17.71
CA SER A 653 33.12 25.04 -18.74
C SER A 653 31.62 25.04 -18.37
N ARG A 654 31.30 25.00 -17.08
CA ARG A 654 29.88 25.06 -16.63
C ARG A 654 29.23 26.45 -16.74
N ASN A 655 30.03 27.53 -16.81
CA ASN A 655 29.50 28.91 -16.89
C ASN A 655 29.39 29.46 -18.32
N SER A 656 29.87 28.74 -19.35
CA SER A 656 29.78 29.20 -20.74
C SER A 656 28.63 28.62 -21.56
N THR A 657 27.75 27.81 -20.95
CA THR A 657 26.56 27.25 -21.61
C THR A 657 25.25 27.82 -21.04
N LYS A 658 25.30 29.06 -20.51
CA LYS A 658 24.09 29.84 -20.23
C LYS A 658 24.18 31.15 -21.01
N LEU A 659 23.73 31.09 -22.23
CA LEU A 659 23.14 32.18 -23.01
C LEU A 659 22.07 31.58 -23.93
#